data_4444f8f3a1e80822cf692947f1457848
#
_entry.id   4444f8f3a1e80822cf692947f1457848
#
_cell.length_a   1.000
_cell.length_b   1.000
_cell.length_c   1.000
_cell.angle_alpha   90.00
_cell.angle_beta   90.00
_cell.angle_gamma   90.00
#
_symmetry.space_group_name_H-M   'P 1'
#
loop_
_entity.id
_entity.type
_entity.pdbx_description
1 polymer ?
#
loop_
_entity_poly.entity_id
_entity_poly.type
_entity_poly.pdbx_seq_one_letter_code
_entity_poly.pdbx_strand_id
1 'polypeptide(L)'
;MRNVYRIAKTELRMLFCSPIMWVLLLIFVMQASGIFSGLCWRIAHNNEWGDGYFSPGSFGFIMGMWMSTCGSLHFYIPLLTMGLISRELSTGSIKLLYSSPISNAQIVLGKFFSTVMFAVILCVVLLLYVFVAGNIIEAFQWQATLVGLLGIFLLACTYISIGLFVSSLTSYQFVAALGTYLLLALLLAVGGWWQEYDVVRDITYWLSISGRAYTFVVGMICSEDLIYFPAVTVMFLLLTIIRLNSKRQTISALKVFSQYAGVVVGISAIAYFSSRPMLRGYYDATTRKDNTLTQQSQEVMKKLDGELKITGYANLFNTRYRDVAFPYFVQQNRETFRLFERFKPDMKLKMVYYYDSITVDDRVGAAYSFDEICRTMPDKTMRERAEAMAKRYRSPFRIFKSPEELKARGVDLRGERTTNWLLEWKDRKVWLRSYPGEVNHTLPLEREISAALKGLVTKLHKVAIATGHGMRQFSTTLPGSYHDIAIEKDKRNSLINQGFNPVEIDLNTRVADDVDVLIVADMQEPLTETEYASLKEYVDRGGNLIILGEQKRRAIMNPLLEDLLGMRLLDGILVQYRLPGLRPDVFISRARPVAASLSYLLDDLTLSMPSASGLEQTAERGFTYTPLFCSDTIVPELNDRQRENRSYAAWNEMESVDIDAGRLICNPAAGEVAKEYCTVAALSRKVGDKEQRIIVSGDADCLGNEEVTLMRGGNYFFGLAALHYLTNNEMPFDVRRPEAKDVRCHLTMKQYGWINRIFTKFLPLLLLGFAVTIWLRRRSH
;
A
#
# COMPACT_ATOMS: atom_id res chain seq x y z
N MET A 1 -35.07 25.36 -23.33
CA MET A 1 -33.70 25.30 -23.81
C MET A 1 -33.16 26.65 -24.29
N ARG A 2 -33.81 27.34 -25.26
CA ARG A 2 -33.34 28.63 -25.84
C ARG A 2 -33.04 29.73 -24.78
N ASN A 3 -33.92 29.90 -23.77
CA ASN A 3 -33.75 30.91 -22.70
C ASN A 3 -32.56 30.54 -21.78
N VAL A 4 -32.39 29.27 -21.41
CA VAL A 4 -31.25 28.83 -20.61
C VAL A 4 -29.93 29.15 -21.31
N TYR A 5 -29.85 28.88 -22.60
CA TYR A 5 -28.63 29.17 -23.40
C TYR A 5 -28.36 30.70 -23.47
N ARG A 6 -29.41 31.53 -23.65
CA ARG A 6 -29.26 32.99 -23.67
C ARG A 6 -28.75 33.54 -22.35
N ILE A 7 -29.33 33.06 -21.22
CA ILE A 7 -28.87 33.44 -19.88
C ILE A 7 -27.43 32.97 -19.67
N ALA A 8 -27.14 31.73 -19.95
CA ALA A 8 -25.79 31.20 -19.81
C ALA A 8 -24.74 31.98 -20.62
N LYS A 9 -25.05 32.32 -21.87
CA LYS A 9 -24.18 33.13 -22.74
C LYS A 9 -23.93 34.53 -22.18
N THR A 10 -24.98 35.19 -21.64
CA THR A 10 -24.88 36.53 -21.04
C THR A 10 -24.05 36.48 -19.77
N GLU A 11 -24.33 35.54 -18.86
CA GLU A 11 -23.60 35.34 -17.61
C GLU A 11 -22.12 34.97 -17.89
N LEU A 12 -21.85 34.12 -18.88
CA LEU A 12 -20.50 33.78 -19.26
C LEU A 12 -19.73 35.03 -19.75
N ARG A 13 -20.37 35.87 -20.57
CA ARG A 13 -19.74 37.15 -20.97
C ARG A 13 -19.45 38.05 -19.76
N MET A 14 -20.36 38.13 -18.80
CA MET A 14 -20.13 38.89 -17.57
C MET A 14 -18.98 38.31 -16.73
N LEU A 15 -18.88 37.00 -16.64
CA LEU A 15 -17.76 36.31 -15.95
C LEU A 15 -16.43 36.63 -16.61
N PHE A 16 -16.32 36.51 -17.94
CA PHE A 16 -15.11 36.84 -18.68
C PHE A 16 -14.71 38.31 -18.61
N CYS A 17 -15.69 39.20 -18.44
CA CYS A 17 -15.45 40.62 -18.20
C CYS A 17 -15.09 40.93 -16.74
N SER A 18 -15.21 39.98 -15.81
CA SER A 18 -14.89 40.19 -14.39
C SER A 18 -13.38 40.00 -14.14
N PRO A 19 -12.72 40.94 -13.47
CA PRO A 19 -11.32 40.80 -13.07
C PRO A 19 -11.11 39.56 -12.16
N ILE A 20 -12.08 39.24 -11.31
CA ILE A 20 -12.00 38.12 -10.37
C ILE A 20 -11.77 36.79 -11.08
N MET A 21 -12.48 36.55 -12.18
CA MET A 21 -12.31 35.31 -12.96
C MET A 21 -10.88 35.14 -13.46
N TRP A 22 -10.28 36.21 -14.00
CA TRP A 22 -8.91 36.16 -14.53
C TRP A 22 -7.88 36.00 -13.43
N VAL A 23 -8.07 36.67 -12.28
CA VAL A 23 -7.21 36.51 -11.10
C VAL A 23 -7.26 35.06 -10.60
N LEU A 24 -8.45 34.48 -10.48
CA LEU A 24 -8.61 33.10 -10.05
C LEU A 24 -7.95 32.13 -11.04
N LEU A 25 -8.16 32.33 -12.34
CA LEU A 25 -7.52 31.50 -13.37
C LEU A 25 -6.01 31.62 -13.33
N LEU A 26 -5.48 32.83 -13.15
CA LEU A 26 -4.04 33.09 -13.03
C LEU A 26 -3.44 32.38 -11.81
N ILE A 27 -4.05 32.52 -10.64
CA ILE A 27 -3.60 31.86 -9.41
C ILE A 27 -3.63 30.35 -9.59
N PHE A 28 -4.71 29.80 -10.19
CA PHE A 28 -4.83 28.39 -10.47
C PHE A 28 -3.71 27.87 -11.39
N VAL A 29 -3.44 28.60 -12.50
CA VAL A 29 -2.38 28.24 -13.45
C VAL A 29 -1.01 28.33 -12.78
N MET A 30 -0.75 29.36 -11.98
CA MET A 30 0.52 29.48 -11.24
C MET A 30 0.72 28.33 -10.26
N GLN A 31 -0.32 27.94 -9.53
CA GLN A 31 -0.27 26.81 -8.61
C GLN A 31 -0.04 25.48 -9.35
N ALA A 32 -0.83 25.20 -10.39
CA ALA A 32 -0.68 23.99 -11.20
C ALA A 32 0.68 23.90 -11.88
N SER A 33 1.16 25.03 -12.44
CA SER A 33 2.50 25.14 -13.04
C SER A 33 3.61 24.88 -12.03
N GLY A 34 3.49 25.42 -10.81
CA GLY A 34 4.48 25.22 -9.75
C GLY A 34 4.59 23.75 -9.35
N ILE A 35 3.45 23.07 -9.18
CA ILE A 35 3.40 21.64 -8.85
C ILE A 35 3.99 20.81 -10.00
N PHE A 36 3.53 21.05 -11.22
CA PHE A 36 4.01 20.34 -12.42
C PHE A 36 5.52 20.54 -12.64
N SER A 37 5.99 21.79 -12.56
CA SER A 37 7.42 22.10 -12.69
C SER A 37 8.27 21.45 -11.60
N GLY A 38 7.78 21.40 -10.33
CA GLY A 38 8.46 20.73 -9.24
C GLY A 38 8.58 19.22 -9.44
N LEU A 39 7.55 18.60 -10.00
CA LEU A 39 7.57 17.16 -10.35
C LEU A 39 8.56 16.91 -11.51
N CYS A 40 8.53 17.73 -12.57
CA CYS A 40 9.48 17.65 -13.70
C CYS A 40 10.93 17.82 -13.23
N TRP A 41 11.17 18.75 -12.30
CA TRP A 41 12.50 18.97 -11.73
C TRP A 41 13.05 17.71 -11.04
N ARG A 42 12.22 17.06 -10.21
CA ARG A 42 12.64 15.83 -9.52
C ARG A 42 13.04 14.74 -10.51
N ILE A 43 12.27 14.56 -11.58
CA ILE A 43 12.58 13.56 -12.61
C ILE A 43 13.88 13.91 -13.32
N ALA A 44 14.02 15.15 -13.81
CA ALA A 44 15.19 15.56 -14.54
C ALA A 44 16.47 15.48 -13.69
N HIS A 45 16.38 15.86 -12.41
CA HIS A 45 17.48 15.77 -11.45
C HIS A 45 17.89 14.32 -11.18
N ASN A 46 16.94 13.44 -10.92
CA ASN A 46 17.23 12.02 -10.68
C ASN A 46 17.84 11.35 -11.92
N ASN A 47 17.35 11.69 -13.13
CA ASN A 47 17.92 11.15 -14.37
C ASN A 47 19.39 11.58 -14.60
N GLU A 48 19.78 12.78 -14.15
CA GLU A 48 21.14 13.30 -14.31
C GLU A 48 22.14 12.67 -13.33
N TRP A 49 21.69 12.29 -12.13
CA TRP A 49 22.54 11.72 -11.07
C TRP A 49 22.59 10.17 -11.07
N GLY A 50 21.97 9.53 -12.06
CA GLY A 50 22.07 8.08 -12.25
C GLY A 50 21.20 7.23 -11.32
N ASP A 51 20.44 7.84 -10.41
CA ASP A 51 19.49 7.17 -9.53
C ASP A 51 18.19 6.79 -10.27
N GLY A 52 18.30 6.28 -11.48
CA GLY A 52 17.20 5.98 -12.42
C GLY A 52 16.01 5.16 -11.89
N TYR A 53 15.99 4.88 -10.61
CA TYR A 53 14.97 4.10 -9.90
C TYR A 53 13.87 4.91 -9.21
N PHE A 54 13.86 6.24 -9.29
CA PHE A 54 12.83 7.05 -8.64
C PHE A 54 11.95 7.79 -9.65
N SER A 55 11.34 7.04 -10.57
CA SER A 55 10.19 7.57 -11.28
C SER A 55 8.93 7.01 -10.60
N PRO A 56 8.17 7.83 -9.84
CA PRO A 56 6.79 7.44 -9.60
C PRO A 56 6.19 7.29 -11.00
N GLY A 57 5.65 6.13 -11.34
CA GLY A 57 5.01 5.90 -12.64
C GLY A 57 4.07 7.06 -13.01
N SER A 58 3.73 7.21 -14.27
CA SER A 58 2.93 8.35 -14.78
C SER A 58 1.74 8.67 -13.89
N PHE A 59 1.18 7.64 -13.29
CA PHE A 59 0.03 7.75 -12.40
C PHE A 59 0.39 8.46 -11.09
N GLY A 60 1.49 8.12 -10.42
CA GLY A 60 1.96 8.81 -9.20
C GLY A 60 2.31 10.28 -9.46
N PHE A 61 2.86 10.58 -10.64
CA PHE A 61 3.17 11.93 -11.08
C PHE A 61 1.90 12.81 -11.20
N ILE A 62 0.91 12.34 -11.96
CA ILE A 62 -0.35 13.07 -12.20
C ILE A 62 -1.26 13.07 -10.97
N MET A 63 -1.30 11.97 -10.21
CA MET A 63 -2.12 11.85 -8.99
C MET A 63 -1.80 12.94 -7.97
N GLY A 64 -0.52 13.28 -7.76
CA GLY A 64 -0.13 14.37 -6.87
C GLY A 64 -0.70 15.73 -7.31
N MET A 65 -0.73 15.99 -8.63
CA MET A 65 -1.34 17.20 -9.20
C MET A 65 -2.88 17.19 -9.05
N TRP A 66 -3.55 16.04 -9.26
CA TRP A 66 -4.99 15.89 -9.06
C TRP A 66 -5.39 16.10 -7.61
N MET A 67 -4.67 15.50 -6.66
CA MET A 67 -4.90 15.68 -5.22
C MET A 67 -4.80 17.14 -4.81
N SER A 68 -3.77 17.84 -5.25
CA SER A 68 -3.58 19.26 -4.97
C SER A 68 -4.70 20.11 -5.60
N THR A 69 -5.13 19.77 -6.81
CA THR A 69 -6.24 20.46 -7.49
C THR A 69 -7.55 20.28 -6.73
N CYS A 70 -7.91 19.06 -6.35
CA CYS A 70 -9.10 18.78 -5.54
C CYS A 70 -9.05 19.56 -4.21
N GLY A 71 -7.86 19.61 -3.57
CA GLY A 71 -7.64 20.34 -2.33
C GLY A 71 -7.77 21.86 -2.45
N SER A 72 -7.56 22.43 -3.65
CA SER A 72 -7.64 23.89 -3.85
C SER A 72 -8.98 24.39 -4.39
N LEU A 73 -9.79 23.54 -5.02
CA LEU A 73 -11.09 23.94 -5.57
C LEU A 73 -12.02 24.59 -4.55
N HIS A 74 -11.96 24.17 -3.28
CA HIS A 74 -12.81 24.76 -2.24
C HIS A 74 -12.48 26.22 -1.90
N PHE A 75 -11.33 26.75 -2.35
CA PHE A 75 -11.00 28.17 -2.26
C PHE A 75 -11.46 28.95 -3.50
N TYR A 76 -11.34 28.38 -4.69
CA TYR A 76 -11.66 29.06 -5.94
C TYR A 76 -13.17 29.19 -6.19
N ILE A 77 -13.92 28.13 -5.94
CA ILE A 77 -15.35 28.08 -6.26
C ILE A 77 -16.18 29.06 -5.45
N PRO A 78 -15.99 29.27 -4.13
CA PRO A 78 -16.72 30.28 -3.39
C PRO A 78 -16.56 31.69 -3.95
N LEU A 79 -15.37 32.08 -4.34
CA LEU A 79 -15.10 33.40 -4.92
C LEU A 79 -15.72 33.56 -6.32
N LEU A 80 -15.80 32.47 -7.09
CA LEU A 80 -16.43 32.46 -8.40
C LEU A 80 -17.98 32.58 -8.30
N THR A 81 -18.57 31.92 -7.30
CA THR A 81 -20.02 31.77 -7.18
C THR A 81 -20.69 32.85 -6.34
N MET A 82 -19.92 33.59 -5.54
CA MET A 82 -20.44 34.53 -4.57
C MET A 82 -21.43 35.55 -5.16
N GLY A 83 -21.18 36.02 -6.38
CA GLY A 83 -21.98 37.09 -7.02
C GLY A 83 -23.09 36.59 -7.96
N LEU A 84 -23.25 35.27 -8.13
CA LEU A 84 -24.15 34.72 -9.16
C LEU A 84 -25.62 35.10 -8.95
N ILE A 85 -26.10 35.10 -7.71
CA ILE A 85 -27.46 35.49 -7.36
C ILE A 85 -27.44 36.68 -6.36
N SER A 86 -26.50 36.68 -5.40
CA SER A 86 -26.44 37.72 -4.36
C SER A 86 -26.27 39.11 -4.93
N ARG A 87 -25.56 39.32 -6.04
CA ARG A 87 -25.44 40.59 -6.74
C ARG A 87 -26.79 41.09 -7.27
N GLU A 88 -27.59 40.20 -7.85
CA GLU A 88 -28.93 40.57 -8.35
C GLU A 88 -29.90 40.84 -7.22
N LEU A 89 -29.74 40.15 -6.09
CA LEU A 89 -30.53 40.45 -4.89
C LEU A 89 -30.16 41.81 -4.29
N SER A 90 -28.86 42.17 -4.25
CA SER A 90 -28.38 43.43 -3.71
C SER A 90 -28.76 44.65 -4.56
N THR A 91 -28.69 44.51 -5.89
CA THR A 91 -29.03 45.57 -6.84
C THR A 91 -30.54 45.67 -7.12
N GLY A 92 -31.31 44.67 -6.69
CA GLY A 92 -32.74 44.59 -7.01
C GLY A 92 -33.05 44.16 -8.46
N SER A 93 -32.04 43.93 -9.30
CA SER A 93 -32.20 43.52 -10.71
C SER A 93 -32.91 42.18 -10.88
N ILE A 94 -32.95 41.35 -9.83
CA ILE A 94 -33.73 40.11 -9.83
C ILE A 94 -35.24 40.34 -10.10
N LYS A 95 -35.77 41.54 -9.73
CA LYS A 95 -37.16 41.90 -10.01
C LYS A 95 -37.43 42.00 -11.50
N LEU A 96 -36.46 42.46 -12.30
CA LEU A 96 -36.56 42.51 -13.76
C LEU A 96 -36.60 41.09 -14.38
N LEU A 97 -35.86 40.15 -13.78
CA LEU A 97 -35.92 38.74 -14.19
C LEU A 97 -37.28 38.11 -13.83
N TYR A 98 -37.87 38.50 -12.71
CA TYR A 98 -39.18 38.00 -12.27
C TYR A 98 -40.35 38.56 -13.10
N SER A 99 -40.23 39.76 -13.68
CA SER A 99 -41.23 40.34 -14.58
C SER A 99 -41.19 39.77 -16.01
N SER A 100 -40.08 39.13 -16.37
CA SER A 100 -39.96 38.48 -17.68
C SER A 100 -40.58 37.06 -17.70
N PRO A 101 -41.01 36.54 -18.89
CA PRO A 101 -41.60 35.20 -19.00
C PRO A 101 -40.58 34.09 -18.89
N ILE A 102 -39.74 34.10 -17.83
CA ILE A 102 -38.66 33.16 -17.57
C ILE A 102 -38.96 32.45 -16.26
N SER A 103 -38.81 31.13 -16.23
CA SER A 103 -38.93 30.35 -15.00
C SER A 103 -37.68 30.43 -14.12
N ASN A 104 -37.83 30.31 -12.80
CA ASN A 104 -36.71 30.28 -11.88
C ASN A 104 -35.73 29.13 -12.18
N ALA A 105 -36.24 28.00 -12.66
CA ALA A 105 -35.41 26.90 -13.13
C ALA A 105 -34.50 27.29 -14.30
N GLN A 106 -35.02 28.08 -15.26
CA GLN A 106 -34.22 28.58 -16.39
C GLN A 106 -33.13 29.54 -15.96
N ILE A 107 -33.41 30.39 -14.95
CA ILE A 107 -32.43 31.30 -14.36
C ILE A 107 -31.30 30.50 -13.69
N VAL A 108 -31.65 29.57 -12.78
CA VAL A 108 -30.71 28.77 -12.03
C VAL A 108 -29.83 27.91 -12.97
N LEU A 109 -30.44 27.22 -13.93
CA LEU A 109 -29.70 26.39 -14.90
C LEU A 109 -28.81 27.24 -15.81
N GLY A 110 -29.28 28.43 -16.24
CA GLY A 110 -28.45 29.33 -17.05
C GLY A 110 -27.21 29.81 -16.31
N LYS A 111 -27.33 30.18 -15.04
CA LYS A 111 -26.22 30.60 -14.18
C LYS A 111 -25.30 29.42 -13.83
N PHE A 112 -25.84 28.24 -13.58
CA PHE A 112 -25.07 27.03 -13.34
C PHE A 112 -24.21 26.68 -14.55
N PHE A 113 -24.79 26.57 -15.75
CA PHE A 113 -24.03 26.22 -16.95
C PHE A 113 -22.98 27.25 -17.33
N SER A 114 -23.23 28.54 -17.10
CA SER A 114 -22.20 29.57 -17.33
C SER A 114 -20.98 29.38 -16.43
N THR A 115 -21.18 28.98 -15.17
CA THR A 115 -20.09 28.74 -14.22
C THR A 115 -19.41 27.40 -14.46
N VAL A 116 -20.14 26.37 -14.90
CA VAL A 116 -19.57 25.08 -15.33
C VAL A 116 -18.60 25.25 -16.50
N MET A 117 -18.85 26.22 -17.41
CA MET A 117 -17.87 26.55 -18.47
C MET A 117 -16.51 26.99 -17.92
N PHE A 118 -16.48 27.64 -16.75
CA PHE A 118 -15.20 27.91 -16.07
C PHE A 118 -14.52 26.63 -15.58
N ALA A 119 -15.26 25.68 -15.02
CA ALA A 119 -14.70 24.37 -14.66
C ALA A 119 -14.15 23.63 -15.88
N VAL A 120 -14.83 23.72 -17.04
CA VAL A 120 -14.30 23.17 -18.30
C VAL A 120 -12.97 23.84 -18.69
N ILE A 121 -12.84 25.15 -18.53
CA ILE A 121 -11.57 25.87 -18.82
C ILE A 121 -10.47 25.37 -17.86
N LEU A 122 -10.73 25.18 -16.58
CA LEU A 122 -9.77 24.59 -15.65
C LEU A 122 -9.33 23.21 -16.11
N CYS A 123 -10.28 22.37 -16.53
CA CYS A 123 -9.97 21.03 -17.05
C CYS A 123 -9.13 21.08 -18.35
N VAL A 124 -9.39 22.03 -19.25
CA VAL A 124 -8.60 22.24 -20.45
C VAL A 124 -7.17 22.67 -20.10
N VAL A 125 -7.01 23.56 -19.13
CA VAL A 125 -5.67 23.93 -18.62
C VAL A 125 -4.94 22.70 -18.06
N LEU A 126 -5.62 21.87 -17.26
CA LEU A 126 -5.04 20.63 -16.72
C LEU A 126 -4.64 19.65 -17.83
N LEU A 127 -5.44 19.55 -18.91
CA LEU A 127 -5.11 18.73 -20.08
C LEU A 127 -3.82 19.15 -20.79
N LEU A 128 -3.43 20.45 -20.74
CA LEU A 128 -2.15 20.89 -21.31
C LEU A 128 -0.96 20.25 -20.57
N TYR A 129 -1.04 20.18 -19.23
CA TYR A 129 0.00 19.49 -18.43
C TYR A 129 0.03 18.00 -18.68
N VAL A 130 -1.15 17.38 -18.78
CA VAL A 130 -1.29 15.94 -19.11
C VAL A 130 -0.71 15.63 -20.47
N PHE A 131 -0.95 16.48 -21.47
CA PHE A 131 -0.38 16.32 -22.80
C PHE A 131 1.15 16.35 -22.77
N VAL A 132 1.74 17.28 -22.03
CA VAL A 132 3.20 17.35 -21.88
C VAL A 132 3.73 16.13 -21.13
N ALA A 133 3.07 15.72 -20.05
CA ALA A 133 3.44 14.51 -19.30
C ALA A 133 3.39 13.26 -20.20
N GLY A 134 2.35 13.12 -21.03
CA GLY A 134 2.19 12.02 -21.98
C GLY A 134 3.28 11.93 -23.05
N ASN A 135 3.98 13.04 -23.33
CA ASN A 135 5.14 13.05 -24.24
C ASN A 135 6.49 12.79 -23.54
N ILE A 136 6.54 12.92 -22.22
CA ILE A 136 7.76 12.73 -21.43
C ILE A 136 7.84 11.31 -20.88
N ILE A 137 6.67 10.71 -20.55
CA ILE A 137 6.56 9.42 -19.87
C ILE A 137 6.27 8.34 -20.91
N GLU A 138 7.07 7.28 -20.87
CA GLU A 138 6.86 6.11 -21.72
C GLU A 138 5.60 5.34 -21.27
N ALA A 139 4.81 4.85 -22.23
CA ALA A 139 3.56 4.11 -21.97
C ALA A 139 2.59 4.80 -20.98
N PHE A 140 2.40 6.12 -21.17
CA PHE A 140 1.56 6.95 -20.30
C PHE A 140 0.13 6.41 -20.11
N GLN A 141 -0.39 6.41 -18.88
CA GLN A 141 -1.70 5.88 -18.51
C GLN A 141 -2.85 6.89 -18.78
N TRP A 142 -3.19 7.09 -20.05
CA TRP A 142 -4.24 8.04 -20.45
C TRP A 142 -5.60 7.78 -19.80
N GLN A 143 -6.03 6.52 -19.73
CA GLN A 143 -7.35 6.16 -19.19
C GLN A 143 -7.48 6.54 -17.72
N ALA A 144 -6.54 6.13 -16.87
CA ALA A 144 -6.55 6.47 -15.45
C ALA A 144 -6.47 7.98 -15.21
N THR A 145 -5.64 8.68 -15.98
CA THR A 145 -5.49 10.14 -15.92
C THR A 145 -6.77 10.88 -16.28
N LEU A 146 -7.47 10.47 -17.34
CA LEU A 146 -8.75 11.07 -17.74
C LEU A 146 -9.88 10.78 -16.76
N VAL A 147 -9.86 9.62 -16.10
CA VAL A 147 -10.80 9.31 -15.01
C VAL A 147 -10.58 10.27 -13.83
N GLY A 148 -9.33 10.56 -13.45
CA GLY A 148 -9.03 11.55 -12.42
C GLY A 148 -9.54 12.96 -12.78
N LEU A 149 -9.36 13.37 -14.05
CA LEU A 149 -9.88 14.64 -14.55
C LEU A 149 -11.41 14.71 -14.52
N LEU A 150 -12.09 13.60 -14.86
CA LEU A 150 -13.55 13.49 -14.72
C LEU A 150 -13.99 13.71 -13.27
N GLY A 151 -13.28 13.12 -12.29
CA GLY A 151 -13.56 13.33 -10.87
C GLY A 151 -13.42 14.79 -10.45
N ILE A 152 -12.38 15.48 -10.91
CA ILE A 152 -12.18 16.94 -10.67
C ILE A 152 -13.32 17.75 -11.26
N PHE A 153 -13.76 17.44 -12.47
CA PHE A 153 -14.88 18.11 -13.13
C PHE A 153 -16.20 17.92 -12.36
N LEU A 154 -16.52 16.69 -11.96
CA LEU A 154 -17.72 16.38 -11.18
C LEU A 154 -17.72 17.08 -9.82
N LEU A 155 -16.57 17.09 -9.14
CA LEU A 155 -16.37 17.80 -7.88
C LEU A 155 -16.60 19.31 -8.04
N ALA A 156 -16.04 19.92 -9.10
CA ALA A 156 -16.23 21.32 -9.40
C ALA A 156 -17.70 21.66 -9.68
N CYS A 157 -18.42 20.84 -10.44
CA CYS A 157 -19.87 21.01 -10.69
C CYS A 157 -20.68 20.99 -9.38
N THR A 158 -20.36 20.06 -8.48
CA THR A 158 -21.01 19.97 -7.17
C THR A 158 -20.72 21.22 -6.32
N TYR A 159 -19.48 21.65 -6.24
CA TYR A 159 -19.12 22.86 -5.49
C TYR A 159 -19.79 24.11 -6.06
N ILE A 160 -19.89 24.24 -7.39
CA ILE A 160 -20.59 25.33 -8.08
C ILE A 160 -22.08 25.33 -7.68
N SER A 161 -22.74 24.18 -7.64
CA SER A 161 -24.16 24.10 -7.25
C SER A 161 -24.38 24.51 -5.79
N ILE A 162 -23.47 24.11 -4.89
CA ILE A 162 -23.48 24.52 -3.48
C ILE A 162 -23.30 26.04 -3.36
N GLY A 163 -22.30 26.59 -4.05
CA GLY A 163 -22.03 28.02 -4.04
C GLY A 163 -23.20 28.85 -4.62
N LEU A 164 -23.85 28.35 -5.66
CA LEU A 164 -25.05 28.98 -6.24
C LEU A 164 -26.22 29.00 -5.22
N PHE A 165 -26.41 27.91 -4.48
CA PHE A 165 -27.41 27.85 -3.42
C PHE A 165 -27.12 28.86 -2.32
N VAL A 166 -25.89 28.88 -1.79
CA VAL A 166 -25.51 29.84 -0.72
C VAL A 166 -25.63 31.28 -1.22
N SER A 167 -25.25 31.58 -2.46
CA SER A 167 -25.43 32.91 -3.10
C SER A 167 -26.89 33.31 -3.18
N SER A 168 -27.86 32.39 -3.20
CA SER A 168 -29.31 32.68 -3.19
C SER A 168 -29.87 33.02 -1.81
N LEU A 169 -29.13 32.71 -0.74
CA LEU A 169 -29.60 32.93 0.65
C LEU A 169 -29.39 34.35 1.13
N THR A 170 -28.39 35.06 0.60
CA THR A 170 -27.97 36.39 1.06
C THR A 170 -27.81 37.38 -0.09
N SER A 171 -28.02 38.67 0.19
CA SER A 171 -27.73 39.77 -0.75
C SER A 171 -26.29 40.28 -0.67
N TYR A 172 -25.51 39.86 0.32
CA TYR A 172 -24.11 40.27 0.51
C TYR A 172 -23.16 39.27 -0.12
N GLN A 173 -22.39 39.68 -1.15
CA GLN A 173 -21.49 38.78 -1.89
C GLN A 173 -20.41 38.18 -0.99
N PHE A 174 -19.80 38.97 -0.11
CA PHE A 174 -18.80 38.50 0.82
C PHE A 174 -19.35 37.43 1.79
N VAL A 175 -20.57 37.65 2.32
CA VAL A 175 -21.22 36.64 3.17
C VAL A 175 -21.53 35.37 2.40
N ALA A 176 -21.89 35.48 1.12
CA ALA A 176 -22.09 34.32 0.25
C ALA A 176 -20.77 33.52 0.03
N ALA A 177 -19.66 34.22 -0.22
CA ALA A 177 -18.35 33.57 -0.35
C ALA A 177 -17.95 32.85 0.93
N LEU A 178 -18.00 33.55 2.08
CA LEU A 178 -17.64 32.99 3.38
C LEU A 178 -18.54 31.81 3.76
N GLY A 179 -19.85 31.94 3.55
CA GLY A 179 -20.81 30.86 3.81
C GLY A 179 -20.59 29.64 2.94
N THR A 180 -20.25 29.83 1.66
CA THR A 180 -19.90 28.73 0.76
C THR A 180 -18.61 28.04 1.22
N TYR A 181 -17.57 28.82 1.55
CA TYR A 181 -16.31 28.30 2.06
C TYR A 181 -16.51 27.49 3.33
N LEU A 182 -17.25 28.00 4.31
CA LEU A 182 -17.53 27.31 5.57
C LEU A 182 -18.31 26.01 5.35
N LEU A 183 -19.31 26.03 4.44
CA LEU A 183 -20.09 24.84 4.13
C LEU A 183 -19.23 23.77 3.44
N LEU A 184 -18.39 24.15 2.49
CA LEU A 184 -17.46 23.23 1.85
C LEU A 184 -16.41 22.69 2.84
N ALA A 185 -15.84 23.54 3.69
CA ALA A 185 -14.91 23.13 4.74
C ALA A 185 -15.57 22.16 5.74
N LEU A 186 -16.84 22.40 6.11
CA LEU A 186 -17.61 21.46 6.92
C LEU A 186 -17.77 20.10 6.23
N LEU A 187 -18.15 20.08 4.95
CA LEU A 187 -18.33 18.84 4.18
C LEU A 187 -17.01 18.09 3.94
N LEU A 188 -15.87 18.79 3.95
CA LEU A 188 -14.55 18.18 3.92
C LEU A 188 -14.17 17.56 5.28
N ALA A 189 -14.49 18.24 6.37
CA ALA A 189 -14.11 17.83 7.73
C ALA A 189 -15.04 16.77 8.34
N VAL A 190 -16.33 16.78 7.94
CA VAL A 190 -17.38 15.95 8.56
C VAL A 190 -17.10 14.46 8.49
N GLY A 191 -16.39 14.00 7.47
CA GLY A 191 -16.01 12.60 7.31
C GLY A 191 -15.15 12.01 8.45
N GLY A 192 -14.48 12.88 9.23
CA GLY A 192 -13.70 12.47 10.41
C GLY A 192 -14.43 12.61 11.74
N TRP A 193 -15.65 13.14 11.76
CA TRP A 193 -16.36 13.44 13.01
C TRP A 193 -17.17 12.24 13.52
N TRP A 194 -17.20 12.06 14.86
CA TRP A 194 -17.99 11.03 15.57
C TRP A 194 -17.85 9.61 15.01
N GLN A 195 -16.64 9.25 14.60
CA GLN A 195 -16.32 7.94 14.05
C GLN A 195 -16.52 6.77 15.05
N GLU A 196 -16.75 7.10 16.32
CA GLU A 196 -17.03 6.18 17.43
C GLU A 196 -18.39 5.50 17.31
N TYR A 197 -19.35 6.17 16.64
CA TYR A 197 -20.74 5.69 16.51
C TYR A 197 -20.98 5.17 15.11
N ASP A 198 -21.29 3.87 14.98
CA ASP A 198 -21.43 3.20 13.68
C ASP A 198 -22.40 3.91 12.74
N VAL A 199 -23.61 4.26 13.22
CA VAL A 199 -24.63 4.93 12.40
C VAL A 199 -24.19 6.35 12.00
N VAL A 200 -23.60 7.09 12.94
CA VAL A 200 -23.14 8.47 12.66
C VAL A 200 -21.97 8.45 11.69
N ARG A 201 -21.05 7.50 11.85
CA ARG A 201 -19.93 7.29 10.96
C ARG A 201 -20.38 7.04 9.52
N ASP A 202 -21.38 6.20 9.32
CA ASP A 202 -21.90 5.91 7.98
C ASP A 202 -22.54 7.14 7.35
N ILE A 203 -23.25 7.95 8.12
CA ILE A 203 -23.85 9.22 7.68
C ILE A 203 -22.76 10.25 7.36
N THR A 204 -21.77 10.43 8.23
CA THR A 204 -20.69 11.42 8.04
C THR A 204 -19.78 11.03 6.88
N TYR A 205 -19.48 9.75 6.69
CA TYR A 205 -18.79 9.26 5.51
C TYR A 205 -19.55 9.54 4.22
N TRP A 206 -20.89 9.33 4.25
CA TRP A 206 -21.74 9.60 3.10
C TRP A 206 -21.82 11.08 2.75
N LEU A 207 -21.79 11.98 3.74
CA LEU A 207 -21.75 13.43 3.55
C LEU A 207 -20.38 13.94 3.08
N SER A 208 -19.31 13.19 3.32
CA SER A 208 -17.95 13.60 2.93
C SER A 208 -17.75 13.52 1.43
N ILE A 209 -17.52 14.67 0.80
CA ILE A 209 -17.33 14.77 -0.65
C ILE A 209 -15.91 14.39 -1.06
N SER A 210 -14.90 14.66 -0.22
CA SER A 210 -13.49 14.48 -0.56
C SER A 210 -13.10 13.03 -0.81
N GLY A 211 -13.57 12.10 0.02
CA GLY A 211 -13.25 10.66 -0.12
C GLY A 211 -13.77 10.07 -1.44
N ARG A 212 -14.89 10.56 -1.94
CA ARG A 212 -15.50 10.10 -3.20
C ARG A 212 -14.77 10.61 -4.44
N ALA A 213 -14.24 11.85 -4.40
CA ALA A 213 -13.42 12.37 -5.48
C ALA A 213 -12.08 11.63 -5.59
N TYR A 214 -11.53 11.17 -4.46
CA TYR A 214 -10.30 10.39 -4.42
C TYR A 214 -10.39 9.09 -5.23
N THR A 215 -11.54 8.43 -5.28
CA THR A 215 -11.77 7.22 -6.07
C THR A 215 -11.44 7.45 -7.55
N PHE A 216 -11.89 8.57 -8.11
CA PHE A 216 -11.56 8.95 -9.50
C PHE A 216 -10.09 9.30 -9.66
N VAL A 217 -9.50 10.01 -8.68
CA VAL A 217 -8.09 10.41 -8.68
C VAL A 217 -7.16 9.20 -8.73
N VAL A 218 -7.51 8.09 -8.08
CA VAL A 218 -6.76 6.82 -8.17
C VAL A 218 -7.06 6.00 -9.44
N GLY A 219 -7.78 6.57 -10.40
CA GLY A 219 -8.09 5.93 -11.69
C GLY A 219 -9.24 4.93 -11.64
N MET A 220 -10.13 5.03 -10.66
CA MET A 220 -11.26 4.12 -10.52
C MET A 220 -12.60 4.82 -10.67
N ILE A 221 -13.53 4.23 -11.42
CA ILE A 221 -14.93 4.64 -11.50
C ILE A 221 -15.78 3.67 -10.69
N CYS A 222 -16.46 4.20 -9.66
CA CYS A 222 -17.49 3.48 -8.94
C CYS A 222 -18.86 4.03 -9.35
N SER A 223 -19.83 3.17 -9.62
CA SER A 223 -21.18 3.61 -10.01
C SER A 223 -21.85 4.44 -8.93
N GLU A 224 -21.60 4.15 -7.66
CA GLU A 224 -22.11 4.93 -6.52
C GLU A 224 -21.58 6.36 -6.52
N ASP A 225 -20.29 6.58 -6.82
CA ASP A 225 -19.68 7.91 -6.86
C ASP A 225 -20.08 8.68 -8.11
N LEU A 226 -20.22 7.97 -9.24
CA LEU A 226 -20.69 8.54 -10.51
C LEU A 226 -22.14 9.06 -10.40
N ILE A 227 -23.01 8.41 -9.61
CA ILE A 227 -24.38 8.83 -9.34
C ILE A 227 -24.42 9.92 -8.25
N TYR A 228 -23.54 9.82 -7.25
CA TYR A 228 -23.50 10.75 -6.11
C TYR A 228 -23.29 12.21 -6.54
N PHE A 229 -22.26 12.50 -7.34
CA PHE A 229 -21.95 13.89 -7.74
C PHE A 229 -23.08 14.57 -8.50
N PRO A 230 -23.70 13.97 -9.54
CA PRO A 230 -24.89 14.54 -10.17
C PRO A 230 -26.08 14.66 -9.21
N ALA A 231 -26.30 13.67 -8.34
CA ALA A 231 -27.41 13.69 -7.39
C ALA A 231 -27.28 14.89 -6.41
N VAL A 232 -26.11 15.09 -5.81
CA VAL A 232 -25.85 16.25 -4.92
C VAL A 232 -25.93 17.56 -5.71
N THR A 233 -25.41 17.61 -6.92
CA THR A 233 -25.52 18.80 -7.81
C THR A 233 -26.98 19.15 -8.06
N VAL A 234 -27.81 18.19 -8.46
CA VAL A 234 -29.24 18.38 -8.69
C VAL A 234 -29.95 18.79 -7.41
N MET A 235 -29.59 18.20 -6.26
CA MET A 235 -30.15 18.58 -4.96
C MET A 235 -29.98 20.09 -4.69
N PHE A 236 -28.76 20.60 -4.78
CA PHE A 236 -28.52 22.02 -4.50
C PHE A 236 -29.13 22.96 -5.56
N LEU A 237 -29.23 22.54 -6.82
CA LEU A 237 -29.96 23.29 -7.84
C LEU A 237 -31.46 23.35 -7.55
N LEU A 238 -32.07 22.23 -7.13
CA LEU A 238 -33.50 22.22 -6.71
C LEU A 238 -33.74 23.08 -5.46
N LEU A 239 -32.85 22.99 -4.46
CA LEU A 239 -32.93 23.87 -3.26
C LEU A 239 -32.85 25.36 -3.65
N THR A 240 -31.98 25.70 -4.62
CA THR A 240 -31.89 27.08 -5.16
C THR A 240 -33.17 27.50 -5.84
N ILE A 241 -33.79 26.64 -6.66
CA ILE A 241 -35.06 26.92 -7.33
C ILE A 241 -36.18 27.13 -6.31
N ILE A 242 -36.30 26.28 -5.30
CA ILE A 242 -37.27 26.41 -4.23
C ILE A 242 -37.08 27.76 -3.52
N ARG A 243 -35.80 28.13 -3.22
CA ARG A 243 -35.47 29.42 -2.60
C ARG A 243 -35.97 30.61 -3.42
N LEU A 244 -35.70 30.61 -4.72
CA LEU A 244 -36.16 31.70 -5.60
C LEU A 244 -37.70 31.74 -5.74
N ASN A 245 -38.34 30.55 -5.80
CA ASN A 245 -39.81 30.45 -5.82
C ASN A 245 -40.43 31.03 -4.54
N SER A 246 -39.88 30.73 -3.37
CA SER A 246 -40.36 31.26 -2.08
C SER A 246 -40.18 32.78 -1.92
N LYS A 247 -39.27 33.39 -2.69
CA LYS A 247 -39.08 34.85 -2.75
C LYS A 247 -39.97 35.53 -3.78
N ARG A 248 -40.35 34.81 -4.83
CA ARG A 248 -41.22 35.29 -5.92
C ARG A 248 -42.70 35.22 -5.56
N GLN A 249 -43.09 34.24 -4.74
CA GLN A 249 -44.49 33.97 -4.35
C GLN A 249 -44.58 33.89 -2.83
N THR A 250 -45.68 34.37 -2.25
CA THR A 250 -45.99 34.21 -0.83
C THR A 250 -46.39 32.77 -0.53
N ILE A 251 -45.42 31.95 -0.19
CA ILE A 251 -45.61 30.55 0.17
C ILE A 251 -45.43 30.40 1.69
N SER A 252 -46.31 29.62 2.36
CA SER A 252 -46.18 29.38 3.80
C SER A 252 -44.83 28.72 4.13
N ALA A 253 -44.26 29.09 5.27
CA ALA A 253 -42.95 28.57 5.71
C ALA A 253 -42.96 27.04 5.85
N LEU A 254 -44.07 26.45 6.30
CA LEU A 254 -44.21 24.99 6.41
C LEU A 254 -44.15 24.30 5.04
N LYS A 255 -44.78 24.86 4.01
CA LYS A 255 -44.74 24.33 2.64
C LYS A 255 -43.32 24.41 2.04
N VAL A 256 -42.62 25.52 2.29
CA VAL A 256 -41.21 25.67 1.87
C VAL A 256 -40.33 24.65 2.56
N PHE A 257 -40.50 24.48 3.88
CA PHE A 257 -39.75 23.47 4.64
C PHE A 257 -40.04 22.07 4.15
N SER A 258 -41.29 21.71 3.89
CA SER A 258 -41.66 20.39 3.35
C SER A 258 -41.03 20.12 1.98
N GLN A 259 -40.92 21.13 1.11
CA GLN A 259 -40.25 21.02 -0.18
C GLN A 259 -38.75 20.79 -0.03
N TYR A 260 -38.09 21.53 0.86
CA TYR A 260 -36.67 21.31 1.17
C TYR A 260 -36.45 19.91 1.72
N ALA A 261 -37.23 19.50 2.72
CA ALA A 261 -37.14 18.16 3.29
C ALA A 261 -37.38 17.06 2.25
N GLY A 262 -38.40 17.24 1.39
CA GLY A 262 -38.72 16.30 0.31
C GLY A 262 -37.58 16.12 -0.69
N VAL A 263 -36.91 17.20 -1.10
CA VAL A 263 -35.75 17.14 -2.00
C VAL A 263 -34.58 16.46 -1.32
N VAL A 264 -34.24 16.82 -0.09
CA VAL A 264 -33.11 16.22 0.65
C VAL A 264 -33.35 14.73 0.86
N VAL A 265 -34.53 14.35 1.37
CA VAL A 265 -34.88 12.93 1.61
C VAL A 265 -34.93 12.15 0.30
N GLY A 266 -35.52 12.69 -0.76
CA GLY A 266 -35.63 12.00 -2.06
C GLY A 266 -34.24 11.74 -2.68
N ILE A 267 -33.37 12.74 -2.71
CA ILE A 267 -32.02 12.58 -3.27
C ILE A 267 -31.17 11.68 -2.38
N SER A 268 -31.28 11.80 -1.04
CA SER A 268 -30.60 10.89 -0.11
C SER A 268 -31.06 9.44 -0.28
N ALA A 269 -32.32 9.20 -0.55
CA ALA A 269 -32.84 7.88 -0.85
C ALA A 269 -32.25 7.32 -2.15
N ILE A 270 -32.20 8.11 -3.23
CA ILE A 270 -31.58 7.70 -4.51
C ILE A 270 -30.12 7.31 -4.29
N ALA A 271 -29.37 8.13 -3.57
CA ALA A 271 -27.97 7.88 -3.30
C ALA A 271 -27.77 6.66 -2.37
N TYR A 272 -28.64 6.47 -1.37
CA TYR A 272 -28.62 5.28 -0.52
C TYR A 272 -28.90 3.99 -1.29
N PHE A 273 -29.92 3.99 -2.18
CA PHE A 273 -30.21 2.81 -3.00
C PHE A 273 -29.10 2.54 -4.01
N SER A 274 -28.51 3.56 -4.64
CA SER A 274 -27.41 3.41 -5.58
C SER A 274 -26.13 2.85 -4.94
N SER A 275 -25.94 3.02 -3.62
CA SER A 275 -24.81 2.49 -2.87
C SER A 275 -25.04 1.06 -2.34
N ARG A 276 -26.17 0.41 -2.71
CA ARG A 276 -26.40 -0.99 -2.32
C ARG A 276 -25.49 -1.94 -3.09
N PRO A 277 -24.97 -2.99 -2.44
CA PRO A 277 -23.99 -3.93 -3.03
C PRO A 277 -24.40 -4.50 -4.39
N MET A 278 -25.70 -4.81 -4.57
CA MET A 278 -26.23 -5.38 -5.81
C MET A 278 -26.20 -4.41 -7.03
N LEU A 279 -26.12 -3.09 -6.78
CA LEU A 279 -26.13 -2.05 -7.80
C LEU A 279 -24.74 -1.42 -8.03
N ARG A 280 -23.74 -1.85 -7.26
CA ARG A 280 -22.39 -1.33 -7.37
C ARG A 280 -21.65 -1.93 -8.56
N GLY A 281 -21.26 -1.08 -9.49
CA GLY A 281 -20.34 -1.42 -10.58
C GLY A 281 -19.01 -0.73 -10.38
N TYR A 282 -17.92 -1.40 -10.77
CA TYR A 282 -16.56 -0.89 -10.63
C TYR A 282 -15.82 -1.01 -11.96
N TYR A 283 -15.10 0.04 -12.34
CA TYR A 283 -14.22 0.04 -13.49
C TYR A 283 -12.87 0.61 -13.09
N ASP A 284 -11.84 -0.23 -13.11
CA ASP A 284 -10.46 0.16 -12.87
C ASP A 284 -9.79 0.53 -14.21
N ALA A 285 -9.47 1.80 -14.35
CA ALA A 285 -8.84 2.36 -15.54
C ALA A 285 -7.31 2.25 -15.52
N THR A 286 -6.71 1.81 -14.39
CA THR A 286 -5.26 1.61 -14.31
C THR A 286 -4.83 0.43 -15.18
N THR A 287 -3.64 0.53 -15.79
CA THR A 287 -3.09 -0.52 -16.65
C THR A 287 -2.84 -1.81 -15.88
N ARG A 288 -2.37 -1.69 -14.64
CA ARG A 288 -2.04 -2.82 -13.75
C ARG A 288 -3.21 -3.33 -12.94
N LYS A 289 -4.39 -2.70 -13.05
CA LYS A 289 -5.55 -2.99 -12.20
C LYS A 289 -5.24 -2.85 -10.70
N ASP A 290 -4.55 -1.77 -10.34
CA ASP A 290 -4.08 -1.53 -8.97
C ASP A 290 -5.23 -1.37 -7.95
N ASN A 291 -6.42 -1.02 -8.40
CA ASN A 291 -7.62 -0.88 -7.56
C ASN A 291 -8.54 -2.11 -7.58
N THR A 292 -8.08 -3.23 -8.12
CA THR A 292 -8.84 -4.49 -8.24
C THR A 292 -7.99 -5.62 -7.65
N LEU A 293 -8.61 -6.61 -7.01
CA LEU A 293 -7.90 -7.80 -6.53
C LEU A 293 -7.26 -8.58 -7.69
N THR A 294 -6.10 -9.18 -7.44
CA THR A 294 -5.48 -10.12 -8.38
C THR A 294 -6.38 -11.32 -8.64
N GLN A 295 -6.19 -12.00 -9.76
CA GLN A 295 -7.02 -13.15 -10.12
C GLN A 295 -7.02 -14.23 -9.05
N GLN A 296 -5.85 -14.53 -8.47
CA GLN A 296 -5.72 -15.51 -7.40
C GLN A 296 -6.50 -15.09 -6.15
N SER A 297 -6.41 -13.82 -5.74
CA SER A 297 -7.19 -13.28 -4.62
C SER A 297 -8.71 -13.38 -4.88
N GLN A 298 -9.16 -13.10 -6.12
CA GLN A 298 -10.55 -13.24 -6.51
C GLN A 298 -11.02 -14.70 -6.41
N GLU A 299 -10.19 -15.67 -6.78
CA GLU A 299 -10.51 -17.10 -6.69
C GLU A 299 -10.71 -17.58 -5.26
N VAL A 300 -9.88 -17.06 -4.33
CA VAL A 300 -10.07 -17.32 -2.89
C VAL A 300 -11.38 -16.72 -2.41
N MET A 301 -11.67 -15.48 -2.78
CA MET A 301 -12.91 -14.80 -2.39
C MET A 301 -14.17 -15.50 -2.90
N LYS A 302 -14.14 -16.07 -4.09
CA LYS A 302 -15.27 -16.86 -4.66
C LYS A 302 -15.57 -18.14 -3.87
N LYS A 303 -14.57 -18.72 -3.21
CA LYS A 303 -14.74 -19.93 -2.38
C LYS A 303 -15.33 -19.64 -0.98
N LEU A 304 -15.34 -18.37 -0.55
CA LEU A 304 -15.88 -17.92 0.74
C LEU A 304 -17.38 -17.64 0.59
N ASP A 305 -18.19 -18.66 0.60
CA ASP A 305 -19.66 -18.53 0.60
C ASP A 305 -20.21 -18.12 1.98
N GLY A 306 -21.29 -17.35 2.03
CA GLY A 306 -21.91 -16.88 3.27
C GLY A 306 -21.15 -15.73 3.94
N GLU A 307 -21.45 -15.47 5.21
CA GLU A 307 -20.91 -14.34 5.97
C GLU A 307 -19.43 -14.51 6.31
N LEU A 308 -18.60 -13.52 5.96
CA LEU A 308 -17.22 -13.37 6.41
C LEU A 308 -17.18 -12.27 7.47
N LYS A 309 -16.69 -12.58 8.65
CA LYS A 309 -16.56 -11.62 9.75
C LYS A 309 -15.11 -11.34 10.03
N ILE A 310 -14.75 -10.06 10.07
CA ILE A 310 -13.42 -9.57 10.39
C ILE A 310 -13.54 -8.66 11.62
N THR A 311 -12.90 -9.05 12.72
CA THR A 311 -12.87 -8.27 13.95
C THR A 311 -11.45 -7.79 14.21
N GLY A 312 -11.22 -6.48 14.10
CA GLY A 312 -9.94 -5.86 14.41
C GLY A 312 -9.85 -5.53 15.90
N TYR A 313 -8.73 -5.82 16.52
CA TYR A 313 -8.41 -5.55 17.92
C TYR A 313 -7.26 -4.57 18.00
N ALA A 314 -7.49 -3.37 18.53
CA ALA A 314 -6.51 -2.31 18.62
C ALA A 314 -6.23 -1.91 20.07
N ASN A 315 -4.97 -2.03 20.51
CA ASN A 315 -4.55 -1.73 21.88
C ASN A 315 -4.23 -0.23 22.02
N LEU A 316 -4.85 0.43 23.01
CA LEU A 316 -4.64 1.84 23.33
C LEU A 316 -3.17 2.19 23.64
N PHE A 317 -2.42 1.26 24.21
CA PHE A 317 -1.02 1.46 24.56
C PHE A 317 -0.07 1.28 23.37
N ASN A 318 -0.56 0.79 22.23
CA ASN A 318 0.22 0.67 21.01
C ASN A 318 0.33 2.04 20.31
N THR A 319 1.13 2.94 20.89
CA THR A 319 1.28 4.33 20.41
C THR A 319 2.04 4.45 19.11
N ARG A 320 2.76 3.41 18.67
CA ARG A 320 3.43 3.35 17.38
C ARG A 320 2.44 3.34 16.22
N TYR A 321 1.24 2.80 16.45
CA TYR A 321 0.14 2.71 15.46
C TYR A 321 -1.01 3.61 15.83
N ARG A 322 -0.74 4.88 16.11
CA ARG A 322 -1.77 5.88 16.43
C ARG A 322 -2.93 5.82 15.45
N ASP A 323 -2.64 5.61 14.18
CA ASP A 323 -3.62 5.60 13.09
C ASP A 323 -4.54 4.37 13.10
N VAL A 324 -4.22 3.34 13.86
CA VAL A 324 -5.05 2.13 14.02
C VAL A 324 -5.69 2.06 15.40
N ALA A 325 -5.01 2.62 16.42
CA ALA A 325 -5.40 2.48 17.83
C ALA A 325 -6.59 3.35 18.25
N PHE A 326 -7.08 4.24 17.39
CA PHE A 326 -8.14 5.19 17.76
C PHE A 326 -9.34 5.16 16.81
N PRO A 327 -10.55 5.41 17.34
CA PRO A 327 -11.81 5.33 16.58
C PRO A 327 -11.89 6.26 15.37
N TYR A 328 -11.24 7.43 15.40
CA TYR A 328 -11.29 8.35 14.27
C TYR A 328 -10.50 7.89 13.04
N PHE A 329 -9.70 6.83 13.18
CA PHE A 329 -9.01 6.18 12.06
C PHE A 329 -9.70 4.90 11.56
N VAL A 330 -10.92 4.60 12.03
CA VAL A 330 -11.68 3.40 11.58
C VAL A 330 -11.82 3.36 10.07
N GLN A 331 -12.03 4.50 9.42
CA GLN A 331 -12.15 4.55 7.96
C GLN A 331 -10.84 4.16 7.26
N GLN A 332 -9.71 4.61 7.77
CA GLN A 332 -8.40 4.22 7.23
C GLN A 332 -8.15 2.71 7.38
N ASN A 333 -8.54 2.13 8.51
CA ASN A 333 -8.47 0.68 8.72
C ASN A 333 -9.41 -0.07 7.77
N ARG A 334 -10.59 0.49 7.48
CA ARG A 334 -11.55 -0.07 6.52
C ARG A 334 -11.01 -0.03 5.09
N GLU A 335 -10.25 1.01 4.73
CA GLU A 335 -9.61 1.11 3.41
C GLU A 335 -8.66 -0.09 3.13
N THR A 336 -8.03 -0.68 4.15
CA THR A 336 -7.20 -1.88 4.03
C THR A 336 -7.96 -3.05 3.42
N PHE A 337 -9.25 -3.19 3.77
CA PHE A 337 -10.10 -4.28 3.30
C PHE A 337 -11.01 -3.87 2.13
N ARG A 338 -10.91 -2.65 1.65
CA ARG A 338 -11.82 -2.08 0.64
C ARG A 338 -11.85 -2.87 -0.67
N LEU A 339 -10.70 -3.37 -1.12
CA LEU A 339 -10.63 -4.20 -2.33
C LEU A 339 -11.45 -5.49 -2.15
N PHE A 340 -11.36 -6.11 -0.97
CA PHE A 340 -12.07 -7.33 -0.62
C PHE A 340 -13.58 -7.08 -0.41
N GLU A 341 -13.94 -5.97 0.25
CA GLU A 341 -15.34 -5.55 0.44
C GLU A 341 -16.09 -5.37 -0.87
N ARG A 342 -15.40 -4.93 -1.94
CA ARG A 342 -15.97 -4.82 -3.29
C ARG A 342 -16.37 -6.17 -3.88
N PHE A 343 -15.58 -7.23 -3.64
CA PHE A 343 -15.85 -8.59 -4.10
C PHE A 343 -16.84 -9.32 -3.20
N LYS A 344 -16.85 -9.00 -1.90
CA LYS A 344 -17.72 -9.62 -0.90
C LYS A 344 -18.43 -8.56 -0.06
N PRO A 345 -19.51 -7.99 -0.58
CA PRO A 345 -20.21 -6.88 0.07
C PRO A 345 -20.92 -7.24 1.38
N ASP A 346 -21.12 -8.52 1.64
CA ASP A 346 -21.69 -9.08 2.88
C ASP A 346 -20.63 -9.31 3.98
N MET A 347 -19.38 -8.94 3.72
CA MET A 347 -18.30 -8.96 4.70
C MET A 347 -18.57 -7.95 5.82
N LYS A 348 -18.48 -8.42 7.06
CA LYS A 348 -18.68 -7.60 8.25
C LYS A 348 -17.35 -7.25 8.88
N LEU A 349 -16.97 -5.98 8.82
CA LEU A 349 -15.78 -5.45 9.48
C LEU A 349 -16.17 -4.69 10.75
N LYS A 350 -15.59 -5.09 11.90
CA LYS A 350 -15.78 -4.44 13.19
C LYS A 350 -14.44 -4.16 13.86
N MET A 351 -14.30 -3.02 14.54
CA MET A 351 -13.14 -2.72 15.39
C MET A 351 -13.52 -2.82 16.87
N VAL A 352 -12.65 -3.41 17.65
CA VAL A 352 -12.72 -3.52 19.11
C VAL A 352 -11.49 -2.84 19.67
N TYR A 353 -11.68 -1.79 20.44
CA TYR A 353 -10.62 -1.06 21.13
C TYR A 353 -10.48 -1.62 22.53
N TYR A 354 -9.23 -1.83 22.99
CA TYR A 354 -8.94 -2.38 24.30
C TYR A 354 -7.67 -1.75 24.88
N TYR A 355 -7.38 -2.05 26.12
CA TYR A 355 -6.12 -1.72 26.77
C TYR A 355 -5.57 -2.95 27.48
N ASP A 356 -4.31 -3.27 27.24
CA ASP A 356 -3.59 -4.36 27.92
C ASP A 356 -2.07 -4.12 27.82
N SER A 357 -1.31 -4.86 28.63
CA SER A 357 0.15 -4.82 28.60
C SER A 357 0.69 -5.21 27.20
N ILE A 358 1.81 -4.59 26.83
CA ILE A 358 2.53 -4.89 25.58
C ILE A 358 3.90 -5.43 25.98
N THR A 359 4.33 -6.53 25.38
CA THR A 359 5.68 -7.04 25.54
C THR A 359 6.67 -6.10 24.85
N VAL A 360 7.71 -5.68 25.57
CA VAL A 360 8.76 -4.80 25.03
C VAL A 360 9.84 -5.67 24.39
N ASP A 361 10.25 -5.29 23.19
CA ASP A 361 11.43 -5.83 22.53
C ASP A 361 12.48 -4.72 22.40
N ASP A 362 13.61 -4.89 23.08
CA ASP A 362 14.71 -3.92 23.09
C ASP A 362 15.35 -3.73 21.70
N ARG A 363 15.16 -4.68 20.79
CA ARG A 363 15.64 -4.61 19.39
C ARG A 363 14.87 -3.61 18.54
N VAL A 364 13.64 -3.26 18.91
CA VAL A 364 12.78 -2.33 18.17
C VAL A 364 12.71 -1.02 18.94
N GLY A 365 13.72 -0.18 18.82
CA GLY A 365 13.90 1.15 19.40
C GLY A 365 12.77 1.69 20.30
N ALA A 366 13.02 1.78 21.58
CA ALA A 366 12.10 2.01 22.70
C ALA A 366 11.37 3.36 22.76
N ALA A 367 11.42 4.20 21.74
CA ALA A 367 11.01 5.61 21.86
C ALA A 367 9.52 5.84 22.20
N TYR A 368 8.65 4.80 22.13
CA TYR A 368 7.22 4.92 22.44
C TYR A 368 6.64 3.65 23.08
N SER A 369 7.40 2.98 23.93
CA SER A 369 7.02 1.72 24.51
C SER A 369 6.03 1.88 25.67
N PHE A 370 5.28 0.85 25.94
CA PHE A 370 4.46 0.70 27.13
C PHE A 370 5.27 0.95 28.42
N ASP A 371 6.56 0.65 28.42
CA ASP A 371 7.51 0.94 29.52
C ASP A 371 7.66 2.43 29.79
N GLU A 372 7.65 3.28 28.77
CA GLU A 372 7.68 4.73 28.99
C GLU A 372 6.42 5.21 29.69
N ILE A 373 5.26 4.65 29.29
CA ILE A 373 3.99 4.92 29.97
C ILE A 373 4.06 4.44 31.44
N CYS A 374 4.64 3.28 31.68
CA CYS A 374 4.83 2.74 33.03
C CYS A 374 5.81 3.59 33.85
N ARG A 375 6.91 4.04 33.25
CA ARG A 375 7.90 4.93 33.90
C ARG A 375 7.36 6.32 34.20
N THR A 376 6.53 6.89 33.32
CA THR A 376 5.93 8.21 33.53
C THR A 376 4.77 8.19 34.53
N MET A 377 4.16 7.02 34.75
CA MET A 377 3.03 6.82 35.66
C MET A 377 3.22 5.56 36.53
N PRO A 378 4.29 5.51 37.38
CA PRO A 378 4.67 4.29 38.10
C PRO A 378 3.60 3.82 39.08
N ASP A 379 2.96 4.77 39.80
CA ASP A 379 2.00 4.48 40.86
C ASP A 379 0.57 4.24 40.38
N LYS A 380 0.34 4.30 39.05
CA LYS A 380 -1.00 4.11 38.49
C LYS A 380 -1.26 2.69 38.06
N THR A 381 -2.49 2.24 38.30
CA THR A 381 -2.99 0.96 37.78
C THR A 381 -3.09 1.00 36.25
N MET A 382 -3.17 -0.16 35.62
CA MET A 382 -3.37 -0.32 34.18
C MET A 382 -4.56 0.51 33.68
N ARG A 383 -5.68 0.45 34.39
CA ARG A 383 -6.89 1.19 34.08
C ARG A 383 -6.68 2.72 34.14
N GLU A 384 -6.06 3.21 35.20
CA GLU A 384 -5.77 4.64 35.36
C GLU A 384 -4.79 5.17 34.30
N ARG A 385 -3.80 4.36 33.88
CA ARG A 385 -2.93 4.65 32.75
C ARG A 385 -3.74 4.74 31.45
N ALA A 386 -4.65 3.79 31.24
CA ALA A 386 -5.53 3.77 30.07
C ALA A 386 -6.49 4.98 30.04
N GLU A 387 -7.05 5.38 31.17
CA GLU A 387 -7.88 6.59 31.29
C GLU A 387 -7.09 7.85 30.98
N ALA A 388 -5.86 7.96 31.48
CA ALA A 388 -4.97 9.09 31.19
C ALA A 388 -4.60 9.16 29.70
N MET A 389 -4.30 8.04 29.08
CA MET A 389 -4.01 7.95 27.64
C MET A 389 -5.22 8.30 26.79
N ALA A 390 -6.40 7.75 27.08
CA ALA A 390 -7.64 8.08 26.39
C ALA A 390 -7.94 9.59 26.45
N LYS A 391 -7.75 10.21 27.64
CA LYS A 391 -7.90 11.64 27.83
C LYS A 391 -6.87 12.44 27.00
N ARG A 392 -5.61 12.02 27.00
CA ARG A 392 -4.53 12.65 26.20
C ARG A 392 -4.87 12.69 24.72
N TYR A 393 -5.46 11.61 24.20
CA TYR A 393 -5.86 11.47 22.80
C TYR A 393 -7.33 11.87 22.53
N ARG A 394 -8.00 12.51 23.50
CA ARG A 394 -9.37 12.99 23.36
C ARG A 394 -10.38 11.91 22.93
N SER A 395 -10.15 10.67 23.37
CA SER A 395 -11.05 9.55 23.10
C SER A 395 -11.84 9.20 24.36
N PRO A 396 -13.14 8.88 24.25
CA PRO A 396 -13.95 8.48 25.41
C PRO A 396 -13.50 7.12 25.94
N PHE A 397 -13.08 7.05 27.20
CA PHE A 397 -12.54 5.82 27.81
C PHE A 397 -13.51 4.63 27.74
N ARG A 398 -14.80 4.87 27.77
CA ARG A 398 -15.87 3.82 27.75
C ARG A 398 -15.82 2.88 26.54
N ILE A 399 -15.14 3.26 25.45
CA ILE A 399 -15.03 2.42 24.25
C ILE A 399 -13.96 1.34 24.38
N PHE A 400 -13.00 1.54 25.28
CA PHE A 400 -11.89 0.63 25.48
C PHE A 400 -12.28 -0.50 26.45
N LYS A 401 -12.16 -1.74 25.98
CA LYS A 401 -12.45 -2.94 26.75
C LYS A 401 -11.28 -3.28 27.67
N SER A 402 -11.61 -3.83 28.86
CA SER A 402 -10.57 -4.33 29.75
C SER A 402 -10.04 -5.71 29.29
N PRO A 403 -8.86 -6.14 29.79
CA PRO A 403 -8.34 -7.48 29.52
C PRO A 403 -9.32 -8.59 29.91
N GLU A 404 -10.04 -8.43 31.04
CA GLU A 404 -11.03 -9.37 31.52
C GLU A 404 -12.24 -9.49 30.58
N GLU A 405 -12.70 -8.34 30.05
CA GLU A 405 -13.79 -8.32 29.07
C GLU A 405 -13.42 -9.02 27.76
N LEU A 406 -12.14 -8.92 27.32
CA LEU A 406 -11.65 -9.65 26.15
C LEU A 406 -11.56 -11.16 26.44
N LYS A 407 -10.98 -11.52 27.57
CA LYS A 407 -10.87 -12.94 28.00
C LYS A 407 -12.23 -13.61 28.11
N ALA A 408 -13.25 -12.90 28.62
CA ALA A 408 -14.62 -13.38 28.67
C ALA A 408 -15.22 -13.65 27.27
N ARG A 409 -14.67 -13.03 26.21
CA ARG A 409 -15.03 -13.29 24.80
C ARG A 409 -14.17 -14.38 24.15
N GLY A 410 -13.30 -15.04 24.89
CA GLY A 410 -12.38 -16.07 24.38
C GLY A 410 -11.18 -15.50 23.60
N VAL A 411 -10.85 -14.22 23.80
CA VAL A 411 -9.72 -13.56 23.15
C VAL A 411 -8.70 -13.12 24.20
N ASP A 412 -7.49 -13.65 24.13
CA ASP A 412 -6.36 -13.25 24.97
C ASP A 412 -5.29 -12.61 24.07
N LEU A 413 -5.04 -11.34 24.30
CA LEU A 413 -4.07 -10.53 23.52
C LEU A 413 -3.02 -9.89 24.43
N ARG A 414 -2.77 -10.46 25.60
CA ARG A 414 -1.72 -9.99 26.51
C ARG A 414 -0.35 -10.09 25.86
N GLY A 415 0.42 -9.02 25.96
CA GLY A 415 1.76 -8.93 25.38
C GLY A 415 1.80 -8.73 23.87
N GLU A 416 0.66 -8.70 23.17
CA GLU A 416 0.64 -8.48 21.73
C GLU A 416 1.04 -7.04 21.36
N ARG A 417 2.02 -6.93 20.47
CA ARG A 417 2.59 -5.66 19.99
C ARG A 417 1.92 -5.15 18.72
N THR A 418 1.15 -6.01 18.05
CA THR A 418 0.53 -5.74 16.76
C THR A 418 -0.94 -5.42 16.92
N THR A 419 -1.53 -4.74 15.93
CA THR A 419 -2.98 -4.75 15.76
C THR A 419 -3.35 -6.06 15.09
N ASN A 420 -4.32 -6.76 15.66
CA ASN A 420 -4.70 -8.09 15.19
C ASN A 420 -6.13 -8.05 14.64
N TRP A 421 -6.33 -8.69 13.49
CA TRP A 421 -7.66 -8.94 12.94
C TRP A 421 -7.96 -10.43 13.01
N LEU A 422 -9.08 -10.79 13.66
CA LEU A 422 -9.61 -12.15 13.64
C LEU A 422 -10.57 -12.28 12.46
N LEU A 423 -10.20 -13.13 11.52
CA LEU A 423 -11.02 -13.50 10.39
C LEU A 423 -11.79 -14.78 10.74
N GLU A 424 -13.11 -14.73 10.65
CA GLU A 424 -13.99 -15.85 11.01
C GLU A 424 -14.91 -16.18 9.83
N TRP A 425 -14.89 -17.45 9.41
CA TRP A 425 -15.77 -17.98 8.37
C TRP A 425 -16.19 -19.40 8.72
N LYS A 426 -17.50 -19.64 8.86
CA LYS A 426 -18.03 -20.88 9.40
C LYS A 426 -17.37 -21.19 10.77
N ASP A 427 -16.79 -22.36 10.93
CA ASP A 427 -16.11 -22.79 12.19
C ASP A 427 -14.60 -22.50 12.18
N ARG A 428 -14.09 -21.87 11.12
CA ARG A 428 -12.66 -21.59 10.97
C ARG A 428 -12.32 -20.17 11.37
N LYS A 429 -11.14 -20.01 11.98
CA LYS A 429 -10.60 -18.72 12.44
C LYS A 429 -9.15 -18.61 12.08
N VAL A 430 -8.75 -17.44 11.59
CA VAL A 430 -7.36 -17.11 11.26
C VAL A 430 -7.03 -15.70 11.74
N TRP A 431 -5.83 -15.52 12.27
CA TRP A 431 -5.32 -14.23 12.68
C TRP A 431 -4.54 -13.56 11.56
N LEU A 432 -4.84 -12.30 11.32
CA LEU A 432 -4.09 -11.39 10.46
C LEU A 432 -3.52 -10.26 11.34
N ARG A 433 -2.34 -9.72 11.03
CA ARG A 433 -1.60 -8.79 11.91
C ARG A 433 -1.15 -7.54 11.18
N SER A 434 -0.85 -6.48 11.94
CA SER A 434 -0.08 -5.32 11.46
C SER A 434 1.42 -5.56 11.64
N TYR A 435 2.25 -4.83 10.90
CA TYR A 435 3.70 -5.05 10.81
C TYR A 435 4.48 -3.80 11.23
N PRO A 436 4.80 -3.69 12.51
CA PRO A 436 5.43 -2.51 13.10
C PRO A 436 6.82 -2.15 12.57
N GLY A 437 7.58 -3.14 12.14
CA GLY A 437 8.93 -2.95 11.61
C GLY A 437 9.00 -2.30 10.24
N GLU A 438 7.90 -2.29 9.49
CA GLU A 438 7.83 -1.77 8.13
C GLU A 438 7.59 -0.26 8.12
N VAL A 439 8.53 0.50 7.57
CA VAL A 439 8.48 1.98 7.56
C VAL A 439 7.34 2.52 6.68
N ASN A 440 7.06 1.86 5.55
CA ASN A 440 6.13 2.36 4.54
C ASN A 440 4.76 1.68 4.55
N HIS A 441 4.65 0.46 5.09
CA HIS A 441 3.43 -0.34 5.03
C HIS A 441 3.20 -1.09 6.34
N THR A 442 2.67 -0.41 7.34
CA THR A 442 2.39 -1.02 8.65
C THR A 442 1.16 -1.91 8.65
N LEU A 443 0.20 -1.66 7.76
CA LEU A 443 -1.04 -2.45 7.62
C LEU A 443 -0.82 -3.63 6.67
N PRO A 444 -1.61 -4.71 6.79
CA PRO A 444 -1.55 -5.84 5.86
C PRO A 444 -1.93 -5.41 4.45
N LEU A 445 -1.26 -5.98 3.47
CA LEU A 445 -1.50 -5.79 2.04
C LEU A 445 -2.31 -6.96 1.47
N GLU A 446 -2.60 -6.91 0.18
CA GLU A 446 -3.37 -7.94 -0.51
C GLU A 446 -2.82 -9.36 -0.29
N ARG A 447 -1.47 -9.52 -0.26
CA ARG A 447 -0.82 -10.82 -0.06
C ARG A 447 -1.20 -11.45 1.28
N GLU A 448 -0.99 -10.74 2.37
CA GLU A 448 -1.22 -11.25 3.72
C GLU A 448 -2.71 -11.48 3.99
N ILE A 449 -3.57 -10.57 3.50
CA ILE A 449 -5.03 -10.75 3.63
C ILE A 449 -5.48 -11.98 2.84
N SER A 450 -5.01 -12.15 1.60
CA SER A 450 -5.37 -13.30 0.76
C SER A 450 -4.82 -14.61 1.32
N ALA A 451 -3.61 -14.60 1.90
CA ALA A 451 -3.04 -15.75 2.60
C ALA A 451 -3.90 -16.16 3.81
N ALA A 452 -4.30 -15.18 4.63
CA ALA A 452 -5.18 -15.43 5.78
C ALA A 452 -6.56 -15.97 5.33
N LEU A 453 -7.15 -15.39 4.28
CA LEU A 453 -8.42 -15.86 3.72
C LEU A 453 -8.30 -17.26 3.09
N LYS A 454 -7.17 -17.56 2.42
CA LYS A 454 -6.89 -18.93 1.92
C LYS A 454 -6.83 -19.91 3.07
N GLY A 455 -6.25 -19.54 4.22
CA GLY A 455 -6.23 -20.36 5.43
C GLY A 455 -7.62 -20.69 6.02
N LEU A 456 -8.64 -19.85 5.74
CA LEU A 456 -10.04 -20.18 6.09
C LEU A 456 -10.64 -21.24 5.16
N VAL A 457 -10.21 -21.28 3.89
CA VAL A 457 -10.77 -22.19 2.87
C VAL A 457 -10.03 -23.51 2.81
N THR A 458 -8.69 -23.48 2.91
CA THR A 458 -7.81 -24.66 2.79
C THR A 458 -7.02 -24.86 4.08
N LYS A 459 -6.42 -26.05 4.24
CA LYS A 459 -5.42 -26.29 5.28
C LYS A 459 -4.14 -25.55 4.91
N LEU A 460 -3.51 -24.90 5.90
CA LEU A 460 -2.22 -24.24 5.70
C LEU A 460 -1.11 -25.27 5.51
N HIS A 461 -0.12 -24.96 4.67
CA HIS A 461 1.07 -25.81 4.48
C HIS A 461 1.85 -25.91 5.78
N LYS A 462 2.11 -27.14 6.20
CA LYS A 462 2.85 -27.45 7.42
C LYS A 462 4.34 -27.53 7.12
N VAL A 463 5.09 -26.59 7.68
CA VAL A 463 6.55 -26.52 7.59
C VAL A 463 7.13 -26.97 8.92
N ALA A 464 7.77 -28.14 8.92
CA ALA A 464 8.36 -28.70 10.12
C ALA A 464 9.88 -28.44 10.14
N ILE A 465 10.44 -28.16 11.32
CA ILE A 465 11.88 -28.18 11.55
C ILE A 465 12.21 -29.33 12.51
N ALA A 466 13.23 -30.11 12.13
CA ALA A 466 13.75 -31.15 13.00
C ALA A 466 14.50 -30.53 14.17
N THR A 467 14.28 -31.06 15.37
CA THR A 467 14.91 -30.61 16.62
C THR A 467 15.75 -31.73 17.21
N GLY A 468 16.60 -31.42 18.16
CA GLY A 468 17.61 -32.33 18.70
C GLY A 468 18.99 -32.14 18.04
N HIS A 469 20.01 -32.85 18.51
CA HIS A 469 21.38 -32.86 17.96
C HIS A 469 21.99 -31.46 17.74
N GLY A 470 21.63 -30.48 18.55
CA GLY A 470 22.08 -29.08 18.43
C GLY A 470 21.56 -28.33 17.20
N MET A 471 20.56 -28.90 16.48
CA MET A 471 19.93 -28.26 15.31
C MET A 471 19.26 -26.95 15.63
N ARG A 472 19.09 -26.11 14.61
CA ARG A 472 18.39 -24.81 14.70
C ARG A 472 16.90 -25.01 15.03
N GLN A 473 16.30 -24.03 15.72
CA GLN A 473 14.92 -24.11 16.22
C GLN A 473 14.12 -22.83 15.88
N PHE A 474 12.80 -22.95 15.88
CA PHE A 474 11.88 -21.82 15.74
C PHE A 474 11.58 -21.14 17.07
N SER A 475 11.60 -21.91 18.17
CA SER A 475 11.17 -21.46 19.51
C SER A 475 12.16 -20.53 20.22
N THR A 476 13.41 -20.49 19.80
CA THR A 476 14.47 -19.70 20.44
C THR A 476 14.76 -18.42 19.66
N THR A 477 15.12 -17.33 20.39
CA THR A 477 15.44 -16.03 19.81
C THR A 477 16.95 -15.75 19.69
N LEU A 478 17.76 -16.79 19.79
CA LEU A 478 19.22 -16.67 19.61
C LEU A 478 19.57 -16.20 18.18
N PRO A 479 20.73 -15.52 18.00
CA PRO A 479 21.11 -14.98 16.68
C PRO A 479 21.04 -15.97 15.52
N GLY A 480 21.52 -17.20 15.73
CA GLY A 480 21.51 -18.25 14.72
C GLY A 480 20.21 -19.07 14.64
N SER A 481 19.20 -18.84 15.49
CA SER A 481 17.92 -19.56 15.42
C SER A 481 17.00 -18.94 14.35
N TYR A 482 15.90 -19.65 14.01
CA TYR A 482 15.01 -19.29 12.91
C TYR A 482 13.67 -18.71 13.38
N HIS A 483 13.66 -18.10 14.56
CA HIS A 483 12.46 -17.51 15.16
C HIS A 483 11.85 -16.41 14.28
N ASP A 484 12.68 -15.46 13.85
CA ASP A 484 12.22 -14.26 13.12
C ASP A 484 11.61 -14.62 11.77
N ILE A 485 12.18 -15.59 11.06
CA ILE A 485 11.63 -16.04 9.78
C ILE A 485 10.39 -16.91 9.94
N ALA A 486 10.27 -17.67 11.03
CA ALA A 486 9.21 -18.66 11.19
C ALA A 486 7.98 -18.13 11.92
N ILE A 487 8.14 -17.65 13.15
CA ILE A 487 7.04 -17.42 14.08
C ILE A 487 6.95 -15.98 14.63
N GLU A 488 7.88 -15.09 14.26
CA GLU A 488 7.80 -13.70 14.73
C GLU A 488 6.58 -12.99 14.14
N LYS A 489 5.69 -12.53 15.03
CA LYS A 489 4.37 -12.02 14.67
C LYS A 489 4.41 -10.64 14.02
N ASP A 490 5.39 -9.81 14.34
CA ASP A 490 5.49 -8.44 13.86
C ASP A 490 6.33 -8.30 12.56
N LYS A 491 6.85 -9.39 12.06
CA LYS A 491 7.55 -9.46 10.77
C LYS A 491 6.61 -9.86 9.65
N ARG A 492 6.43 -8.99 8.66
CA ARG A 492 5.56 -9.22 7.50
C ARG A 492 5.84 -10.56 6.80
N ASN A 493 7.09 -10.82 6.54
CA ASN A 493 7.54 -11.98 5.77
C ASN A 493 7.70 -13.26 6.62
N SER A 494 7.38 -13.24 7.91
CA SER A 494 7.37 -14.44 8.76
C SER A 494 6.37 -15.47 8.23
N LEU A 495 6.73 -16.76 8.30
CA LEU A 495 5.93 -17.85 7.74
C LEU A 495 4.49 -17.86 8.24
N ILE A 496 4.28 -17.58 9.53
CA ILE A 496 2.91 -17.50 10.11
C ILE A 496 2.06 -16.39 9.48
N ASN A 497 2.67 -15.34 8.98
CA ASN A 497 2.00 -14.21 8.33
C ASN A 497 1.86 -14.40 6.81
N GLN A 498 2.60 -15.35 6.24
CA GLN A 498 2.58 -15.71 4.82
C GLN A 498 1.76 -16.97 4.53
N GLY A 499 0.97 -17.45 5.49
CA GLY A 499 0.04 -18.55 5.29
C GLY A 499 0.63 -19.95 5.44
N PHE A 500 1.71 -20.09 6.21
CA PHE A 500 2.29 -21.37 6.61
C PHE A 500 1.97 -21.68 8.07
N ASN A 501 2.11 -22.96 8.42
CA ASN A 501 2.02 -23.47 9.78
C ASN A 501 3.38 -24.05 10.21
N PRO A 502 4.30 -23.23 10.75
CA PRO A 502 5.60 -23.70 11.23
C PRO A 502 5.44 -24.51 12.52
N VAL A 503 6.08 -25.67 12.60
CA VAL A 503 6.08 -26.55 13.76
C VAL A 503 7.48 -27.15 14.00
N GLU A 504 7.77 -27.50 15.25
CA GLU A 504 8.98 -28.26 15.60
C GLU A 504 8.63 -29.73 15.75
N ILE A 505 9.48 -30.62 15.25
CA ILE A 505 9.27 -32.05 15.35
C ILE A 505 10.54 -32.76 15.81
N ASP A 506 10.36 -33.89 16.49
CA ASP A 506 11.41 -34.83 16.87
C ASP A 506 11.44 -35.99 15.85
N LEU A 507 12.62 -36.32 15.33
CA LEU A 507 12.82 -37.42 14.37
C LEU A 507 12.77 -38.80 15.01
N ASN A 508 12.77 -38.93 16.34
CA ASN A 508 12.55 -40.20 17.02
C ASN A 508 11.19 -40.83 16.69
N THR A 509 10.26 -40.04 16.19
CA THR A 509 8.99 -40.51 15.68
C THR A 509 8.93 -40.36 14.17
N ARG A 510 8.13 -41.20 13.52
CA ARG A 510 7.87 -41.09 12.09
C ARG A 510 7.37 -39.69 11.72
N VAL A 511 7.95 -39.07 10.72
CA VAL A 511 7.47 -37.77 10.23
C VAL A 511 6.04 -37.94 9.67
N ALA A 512 5.11 -37.14 10.19
CA ALA A 512 3.69 -37.25 9.83
C ALA A 512 3.45 -36.97 8.32
N ASP A 513 2.42 -37.61 7.76
CA ASP A 513 2.12 -37.49 6.32
C ASP A 513 1.57 -36.10 5.94
N ASP A 514 1.19 -35.29 6.91
CA ASP A 514 0.68 -33.94 6.73
C ASP A 514 1.79 -32.84 6.79
N VAL A 515 3.06 -33.24 6.88
CA VAL A 515 4.21 -32.33 6.76
C VAL A 515 4.49 -32.12 5.28
N ASP A 516 4.30 -30.88 4.81
CA ASP A 516 4.53 -30.51 3.42
C ASP A 516 6.03 -30.27 3.13
N VAL A 517 6.74 -29.68 4.08
CA VAL A 517 8.18 -29.41 3.98
C VAL A 517 8.85 -29.69 5.32
N LEU A 518 9.95 -30.42 5.30
CA LEU A 518 10.82 -30.65 6.45
C LEU A 518 12.10 -29.83 6.31
N ILE A 519 12.57 -29.23 7.40
CA ILE A 519 13.84 -28.49 7.48
C ILE A 519 14.77 -29.23 8.43
N VAL A 520 16.00 -29.49 7.97
CA VAL A 520 17.11 -30.03 8.78
C VAL A 520 18.25 -29.02 8.70
N ALA A 521 18.64 -28.41 9.80
CA ALA A 521 19.58 -27.29 9.81
C ALA A 521 20.66 -27.40 10.89
N ASP A 522 21.95 -27.30 10.48
CA ASP A 522 23.12 -27.24 11.36
C ASP A 522 23.15 -28.38 12.36
N MET A 523 23.10 -29.63 11.88
CA MET A 523 23.20 -30.82 12.73
C MET A 523 24.59 -30.90 13.36
N GLN A 524 24.69 -30.83 14.69
CA GLN A 524 25.95 -30.78 15.43
C GLN A 524 26.41 -32.14 15.93
N GLU A 525 25.51 -33.12 16.01
CA GLU A 525 25.77 -34.51 16.36
C GLU A 525 25.08 -35.42 15.36
N PRO A 526 25.64 -36.63 15.08
CA PRO A 526 25.01 -37.59 14.17
C PRO A 526 23.64 -38.02 14.64
N LEU A 527 22.70 -38.25 13.73
CA LEU A 527 21.40 -38.83 14.03
C LEU A 527 21.56 -40.27 14.55
N THR A 528 20.70 -40.67 15.43
CA THR A 528 20.56 -42.09 15.83
C THR A 528 20.02 -42.90 14.65
N GLU A 529 20.18 -44.24 14.70
CA GLU A 529 19.65 -45.12 13.64
C GLU A 529 18.15 -44.95 13.43
N THR A 530 17.39 -44.73 14.50
CA THR A 530 15.95 -44.51 14.44
C THR A 530 15.59 -43.20 13.75
N GLU A 531 16.26 -42.10 14.11
CA GLU A 531 16.04 -40.78 13.52
C GLU A 531 16.47 -40.75 12.05
N TYR A 532 17.60 -41.39 11.72
CA TYR A 532 18.02 -41.52 10.35
C TYR A 532 17.01 -42.33 9.52
N ALA A 533 16.47 -43.44 10.06
CA ALA A 533 15.46 -44.25 9.38
C ALA A 533 14.17 -43.43 9.14
N SER A 534 13.75 -42.62 10.12
CA SER A 534 12.59 -41.74 10.00
C SER A 534 12.77 -40.66 8.91
N LEU A 535 13.95 -40.03 8.85
CA LEU A 535 14.29 -39.03 7.82
C LEU A 535 14.38 -39.68 6.44
N LYS A 536 15.03 -40.87 6.34
CA LYS A 536 15.14 -41.62 5.09
C LYS A 536 13.79 -42.05 4.55
N GLU A 537 12.91 -42.57 5.40
CA GLU A 537 11.52 -42.89 5.02
C GLU A 537 10.79 -41.66 4.45
N TYR A 538 10.95 -40.48 5.11
CA TYR A 538 10.34 -39.25 4.64
C TYR A 538 10.85 -38.87 3.24
N VAL A 539 12.15 -38.96 2.99
CA VAL A 539 12.78 -38.69 1.67
C VAL A 539 12.33 -39.72 0.64
N ASP A 540 12.32 -41.01 0.98
CA ASP A 540 12.02 -42.11 0.04
C ASP A 540 10.55 -42.10 -0.41
N ARG A 541 9.62 -41.64 0.45
CA ARG A 541 8.20 -41.45 0.07
C ARG A 541 7.90 -40.15 -0.68
N GLY A 542 8.94 -39.36 -1.01
CA GLY A 542 8.78 -38.14 -1.80
C GLY A 542 8.50 -36.87 -0.99
N GLY A 543 8.88 -36.84 0.29
CA GLY A 543 8.76 -35.65 1.14
C GLY A 543 9.68 -34.51 0.66
N ASN A 544 9.20 -33.26 0.66
CA ASN A 544 10.01 -32.11 0.31
C ASN A 544 10.90 -31.67 1.47
N LEU A 545 12.16 -31.30 1.18
CA LEU A 545 13.17 -31.13 2.21
C LEU A 545 14.01 -29.86 1.97
N ILE A 546 14.38 -29.18 3.04
CA ILE A 546 15.44 -28.17 3.08
C ILE A 546 16.55 -28.71 3.99
N ILE A 547 17.77 -28.84 3.50
CA ILE A 547 18.95 -29.14 4.31
C ILE A 547 19.86 -27.91 4.28
N LEU A 548 20.21 -27.42 5.46
CA LEU A 548 21.09 -26.28 5.64
C LEU A 548 22.34 -26.76 6.41
N GLY A 549 23.48 -26.79 5.73
CA GLY A 549 24.72 -27.25 6.28
C GLY A 549 25.58 -26.15 6.85
N GLU A 550 26.59 -26.53 7.62
CA GLU A 550 27.61 -25.64 8.14
C GLU A 550 29.02 -26.22 7.85
N GLN A 551 29.93 -25.36 7.42
CA GLN A 551 31.31 -25.79 7.13
C GLN A 551 31.97 -26.53 8.33
N LYS A 552 31.76 -26.01 9.52
CA LYS A 552 32.27 -26.60 10.78
C LYS A 552 31.66 -27.97 11.10
N ARG A 553 30.54 -28.34 10.49
CA ARG A 553 29.78 -29.58 10.72
C ARG A 553 29.85 -30.55 9.55
N ARG A 554 30.67 -30.27 8.52
CA ARG A 554 30.74 -31.11 7.31
C ARG A 554 31.01 -32.57 7.60
N ALA A 555 31.88 -32.88 8.60
CA ALA A 555 32.19 -34.25 8.97
C ALA A 555 30.98 -35.05 9.47
N ILE A 556 29.99 -34.36 10.04
CA ILE A 556 28.72 -34.92 10.53
C ILE A 556 27.66 -34.90 9.43
N MET A 557 27.62 -33.83 8.65
CA MET A 557 26.57 -33.63 7.62
C MET A 557 26.87 -34.42 6.33
N ASN A 558 28.13 -34.55 5.89
CA ASN A 558 28.48 -35.19 4.61
C ASN A 558 28.02 -36.65 4.50
N PRO A 559 28.18 -37.52 5.51
CA PRO A 559 27.65 -38.89 5.41
C PRO A 559 26.13 -38.93 5.12
N LEU A 560 25.35 -38.04 5.75
CA LEU A 560 23.94 -37.91 5.53
C LEU A 560 23.63 -37.41 4.10
N LEU A 561 24.29 -36.33 3.68
CA LEU A 561 24.10 -35.72 2.37
C LEU A 561 24.48 -36.65 1.22
N GLU A 562 25.59 -37.37 1.34
CA GLU A 562 26.07 -38.32 0.31
C GLU A 562 25.16 -39.55 0.19
N ASP A 563 24.70 -40.10 1.32
CA ASP A 563 23.80 -41.24 1.28
C ASP A 563 22.40 -40.92 0.79
N LEU A 564 21.78 -39.81 1.28
CA LEU A 564 20.40 -39.47 0.90
C LEU A 564 20.33 -38.78 -0.46
N LEU A 565 21.26 -37.89 -0.76
CA LEU A 565 21.11 -36.91 -1.85
C LEU A 565 22.24 -36.96 -2.89
N GLY A 566 23.36 -37.67 -2.61
CA GLY A 566 24.54 -37.63 -3.45
C GLY A 566 25.23 -36.26 -3.50
N MET A 567 25.16 -35.51 -2.41
CA MET A 567 25.73 -34.16 -2.26
C MET A 567 26.78 -34.15 -1.14
N ARG A 568 27.69 -33.20 -1.19
CA ARG A 568 28.60 -32.93 -0.07
C ARG A 568 28.92 -31.45 0.08
N LEU A 569 29.30 -31.07 1.29
CA LEU A 569 29.92 -29.80 1.63
C LEU A 569 31.41 -29.87 1.37
N LEU A 570 31.96 -28.90 0.67
CA LEU A 570 33.38 -28.80 0.37
C LEU A 570 34.18 -28.32 1.59
N ASP A 571 35.50 -28.61 1.54
CA ASP A 571 36.44 -28.12 2.54
C ASP A 571 36.73 -26.63 2.40
N GLY A 572 37.01 -25.98 3.52
CA GLY A 572 37.31 -24.55 3.59
C GLY A 572 36.08 -23.65 3.69
N ILE A 573 36.27 -22.45 4.19
CA ILE A 573 35.26 -21.41 4.25
C ILE A 573 35.32 -20.61 2.94
N LEU A 574 34.20 -20.39 2.29
CA LEU A 574 34.18 -19.58 1.08
C LEU A 574 34.44 -18.12 1.43
N VAL A 575 35.43 -17.55 0.78
CA VAL A 575 35.78 -16.12 0.90
C VAL A 575 35.85 -15.48 -0.49
N GLN A 576 35.69 -14.18 -0.52
CA GLN A 576 35.82 -13.40 -1.74
C GLN A 576 36.39 -12.01 -1.42
N TYR A 577 37.11 -11.43 -2.38
CA TYR A 577 37.60 -10.06 -2.23
C TYR A 577 36.46 -9.07 -2.05
N ARG A 578 36.56 -8.15 -1.08
CA ARG A 578 35.50 -7.17 -0.76
C ARG A 578 36.01 -5.78 -0.50
N LEU A 579 35.06 -4.85 -0.54
CA LEU A 579 35.26 -3.49 -0.08
C LEU A 579 35.58 -3.45 1.43
N PRO A 580 36.44 -2.56 1.91
CA PRO A 580 36.76 -2.42 3.33
C PRO A 580 35.50 -2.17 4.18
N GLY A 581 35.41 -2.85 5.32
CA GLY A 581 34.32 -2.67 6.29
C GLY A 581 33.30 -3.81 6.39
N LEU A 582 33.42 -4.85 5.57
CA LEU A 582 32.63 -6.08 5.73
C LEU A 582 33.47 -7.17 6.41
N ARG A 583 32.80 -8.03 7.20
CA ARG A 583 33.47 -9.19 7.84
C ARG A 583 34.05 -10.11 6.78
N PRO A 584 35.28 -10.59 6.94
CA PRO A 584 35.94 -11.44 5.93
C PRO A 584 35.24 -12.78 5.65
N ASP A 585 34.60 -13.34 6.68
CA ASP A 585 33.91 -14.64 6.67
C ASP A 585 32.48 -14.56 6.09
N VAL A 586 31.96 -13.38 5.75
CA VAL A 586 30.63 -13.25 5.16
C VAL A 586 30.72 -13.32 3.64
N PHE A 587 30.22 -14.37 3.06
CA PHE A 587 30.16 -14.60 1.62
C PHE A 587 28.88 -14.05 1.01
N ILE A 588 28.97 -13.38 -0.15
CA ILE A 588 27.78 -12.97 -0.92
C ILE A 588 27.59 -13.92 -2.09
N SER A 589 26.48 -14.62 -2.08
CA SER A 589 26.07 -15.50 -3.16
C SER A 589 24.93 -14.89 -3.96
N ARG A 590 24.93 -15.07 -5.27
CA ARG A 590 23.93 -14.49 -6.17
C ARG A 590 23.10 -15.58 -6.86
N ALA A 591 21.82 -15.30 -7.00
CA ALA A 591 20.90 -16.18 -7.73
C ALA A 591 21.31 -16.26 -9.21
N ARG A 592 21.34 -17.48 -9.74
CA ARG A 592 21.50 -17.73 -11.17
C ARG A 592 20.18 -17.46 -11.92
N PRO A 593 20.21 -17.14 -13.21
CA PRO A 593 18.99 -16.92 -14.00
C PRO A 593 18.01 -18.11 -13.96
N VAL A 594 18.51 -19.35 -13.82
CA VAL A 594 17.67 -20.55 -13.68
C VAL A 594 16.82 -20.52 -12.40
N ALA A 595 17.28 -19.86 -11.35
CA ALA A 595 16.54 -19.78 -10.09
C ALA A 595 15.19 -19.03 -10.26
N ALA A 596 15.13 -17.99 -11.08
CA ALA A 596 13.91 -17.27 -11.39
C ALA A 596 12.84 -18.16 -12.03
N SER A 597 13.22 -19.21 -12.75
CA SER A 597 12.28 -20.18 -13.34
C SER A 597 11.62 -21.09 -12.28
N LEU A 598 12.26 -21.29 -11.14
CA LEU A 598 11.73 -22.10 -10.03
C LEU A 598 10.83 -21.28 -9.11
N SER A 599 11.25 -20.05 -8.80
CA SER A 599 10.44 -19.08 -8.04
C SER A 599 10.82 -17.68 -8.46
N TYR A 600 9.82 -16.87 -8.76
CA TYR A 600 10.02 -15.43 -9.08
C TYR A 600 10.67 -14.64 -7.93
N LEU A 601 10.54 -15.13 -6.70
CA LEU A 601 11.18 -14.52 -5.53
C LEU A 601 12.70 -14.70 -5.53
N LEU A 602 13.24 -15.59 -6.36
CA LEU A 602 14.67 -15.83 -6.52
C LEU A 602 15.32 -14.96 -7.61
N ASP A 603 14.54 -14.17 -8.33
CA ASP A 603 15.05 -13.34 -9.43
C ASP A 603 16.01 -12.27 -8.90
N ASP A 604 17.24 -12.25 -9.42
CA ASP A 604 18.33 -11.30 -9.06
C ASP A 604 18.60 -11.18 -7.54
N LEU A 605 18.29 -12.22 -6.76
CA LEU A 605 18.45 -12.22 -5.31
C LEU A 605 19.91 -12.44 -4.93
N THR A 606 20.36 -11.74 -3.88
CA THR A 606 21.67 -11.94 -3.25
C THR A 606 21.51 -12.40 -1.81
N LEU A 607 22.36 -13.33 -1.38
CA LEU A 607 22.38 -13.87 -0.03
C LEU A 607 23.66 -13.50 0.70
N SER A 608 23.54 -13.13 1.96
CA SER A 608 24.62 -13.07 2.92
C SER A 608 24.76 -14.44 3.58
N MET A 609 25.93 -15.03 3.49
CA MET A 609 26.18 -16.40 3.93
C MET A 609 27.47 -16.43 4.79
N PRO A 610 27.36 -16.28 6.13
CA PRO A 610 28.53 -16.33 7.01
C PRO A 610 29.16 -17.71 7.07
N SER A 611 30.47 -17.81 6.87
CA SER A 611 31.22 -19.05 6.93
C SER A 611 30.71 -20.16 5.98
N ALA A 612 30.18 -19.78 4.83
CA ALA A 612 29.58 -20.69 3.85
C ALA A 612 30.56 -21.74 3.35
N SER A 613 30.08 -22.95 3.06
CA SER A 613 30.75 -23.98 2.32
C SER A 613 30.21 -24.07 0.88
N GLY A 614 31.07 -24.44 -0.06
CA GLY A 614 30.65 -24.83 -1.41
C GLY A 614 29.94 -26.19 -1.40
N LEU A 615 29.08 -26.41 -2.39
CA LEU A 615 28.36 -27.65 -2.62
C LEU A 615 28.95 -28.40 -3.84
N GLU A 616 29.03 -29.71 -3.74
CA GLU A 616 29.41 -30.57 -4.83
C GLU A 616 28.48 -31.79 -4.93
N GLN A 617 28.08 -32.15 -6.14
CA GLN A 617 27.33 -33.37 -6.40
C GLN A 617 28.33 -34.54 -6.55
N THR A 618 28.20 -35.56 -5.70
CA THR A 618 29.04 -36.76 -5.70
C THR A 618 28.41 -37.92 -6.47
N ALA A 619 27.07 -37.99 -6.50
CA ALA A 619 26.31 -39.00 -7.23
C ALA A 619 24.91 -38.45 -7.59
N GLU A 620 24.29 -38.91 -8.66
CA GLU A 620 22.95 -38.43 -9.07
C GLU A 620 21.83 -38.93 -8.17
N ARG A 621 21.91 -40.09 -7.55
CA ARG A 621 20.87 -40.69 -6.68
C ARG A 621 19.44 -40.54 -7.22
N GLY A 622 19.29 -40.42 -8.55
CA GLY A 622 18.01 -40.20 -9.22
C GLY A 622 17.47 -38.76 -9.16
N PHE A 623 18.26 -37.81 -8.66
CA PHE A 623 17.92 -36.41 -8.62
C PHE A 623 18.51 -35.62 -9.80
N THR A 624 17.72 -34.69 -10.33
CA THR A 624 18.22 -33.64 -11.22
C THR A 624 18.77 -32.52 -10.37
N TYR A 625 20.03 -32.17 -10.58
CA TYR A 625 20.73 -31.10 -9.86
C TYR A 625 20.60 -29.78 -10.62
N THR A 626 20.25 -28.71 -9.89
CA THR A 626 20.15 -27.34 -10.42
C THR A 626 20.84 -26.38 -9.46
N PRO A 627 21.99 -25.75 -9.83
CA PRO A 627 22.64 -24.75 -8.99
C PRO A 627 21.80 -23.48 -8.97
N LEU A 628 21.40 -23.02 -7.78
CA LEU A 628 20.55 -21.84 -7.59
C LEU A 628 21.33 -20.57 -7.27
N PHE A 629 22.27 -20.66 -6.33
CA PHE A 629 23.12 -19.56 -5.93
C PHE A 629 24.57 -19.94 -6.04
N CYS A 630 25.36 -19.06 -6.63
CA CYS A 630 26.77 -19.24 -6.80
C CYS A 630 27.56 -17.98 -6.40
N SER A 631 28.89 -18.14 -6.30
CA SER A 631 29.77 -16.99 -6.13
C SER A 631 29.58 -16.00 -7.27
N ASP A 632 29.51 -14.72 -6.94
CA ASP A 632 29.39 -13.66 -7.94
C ASP A 632 30.80 -13.39 -8.53
N THR A 633 30.92 -13.59 -9.83
CA THR A 633 32.13 -13.21 -10.58
C THR A 633 32.08 -11.76 -11.07
N ILE A 634 30.93 -11.10 -10.94
CA ILE A 634 30.71 -9.74 -11.39
C ILE A 634 30.54 -8.83 -10.18
N VAL A 635 31.43 -7.90 -10.00
CA VAL A 635 31.29 -6.86 -8.98
C VAL A 635 30.36 -5.78 -9.51
N PRO A 636 29.30 -5.38 -8.75
CA PRO A 636 28.52 -4.22 -9.13
C PRO A 636 29.43 -2.99 -9.26
N GLU A 637 29.35 -2.32 -10.39
CA GLU A 637 29.91 -1.02 -10.77
C GLU A 637 30.94 -0.37 -9.83
N LEU A 638 32.14 -0.90 -9.84
CA LEU A 638 33.32 -0.17 -9.41
C LEU A 638 33.73 0.75 -10.57
N ASN A 639 34.10 2.01 -10.27
CA ASN A 639 34.63 2.93 -11.27
C ASN A 639 35.93 2.32 -11.87
N ASP A 640 36.29 2.73 -13.10
CA ASP A 640 37.37 2.13 -13.87
C ASP A 640 38.72 2.04 -13.12
N ARG A 641 39.02 2.96 -12.20
CA ARG A 641 40.23 2.91 -11.35
C ARG A 641 40.21 1.78 -10.30
N GLN A 642 39.04 1.29 -9.91
CA GLN A 642 38.89 0.20 -8.94
C GLN A 642 38.88 -1.17 -9.63
N ARG A 643 38.62 -1.22 -10.96
CA ARG A 643 38.60 -2.45 -11.76
C ARG A 643 39.98 -2.97 -12.11
N GLU A 644 40.99 -2.09 -12.25
CA GLU A 644 42.31 -2.47 -12.83
C GLU A 644 43.19 -3.39 -11.97
N ASN A 645 42.89 -3.63 -10.69
CA ASN A 645 43.78 -4.36 -9.77
C ASN A 645 43.17 -5.45 -8.90
N ARG A 646 41.99 -6.00 -9.19
CA ARG A 646 41.36 -6.99 -8.31
C ARG A 646 40.74 -8.14 -9.11
N SER A 647 41.33 -9.34 -8.95
CA SER A 647 40.67 -10.59 -9.30
C SER A 647 39.62 -10.90 -8.24
N TYR A 648 38.37 -10.94 -8.62
CA TYR A 648 37.24 -11.23 -7.74
C TYR A 648 36.87 -12.70 -7.71
N ALA A 649 37.84 -13.57 -7.80
CA ALA A 649 37.63 -14.99 -7.63
C ALA A 649 37.25 -15.30 -6.19
N ALA A 650 36.25 -16.13 -6.02
CA ALA A 650 35.97 -16.76 -4.74
C ALA A 650 36.87 -17.99 -4.60
N TRP A 651 37.32 -18.28 -3.40
CA TRP A 651 38.09 -19.50 -3.09
C TRP A 651 37.66 -20.07 -1.74
N ASN A 652 38.02 -21.31 -1.51
CA ASN A 652 37.84 -21.99 -0.25
C ASN A 652 39.05 -21.74 0.66
N GLU A 653 38.94 -20.82 1.60
CA GLU A 653 39.97 -20.50 2.58
C GLU A 653 40.11 -21.67 3.60
N MET A 654 41.30 -22.24 3.69
CA MET A 654 41.59 -23.40 4.51
C MET A 654 42.14 -22.98 5.89
N GLU A 655 42.71 -21.80 6.00
CA GLU A 655 43.41 -21.31 7.18
C GLU A 655 42.57 -20.24 7.92
N SER A 656 41.87 -20.59 9.00
CA SER A 656 41.02 -19.67 9.78
C SER A 656 41.79 -18.45 10.31
N VAL A 657 43.10 -18.58 10.54
CA VAL A 657 43.96 -17.48 11.01
C VAL A 657 44.04 -16.34 10.01
N ASP A 658 43.98 -16.64 8.70
CA ASP A 658 44.02 -15.61 7.66
C ASP A 658 42.70 -14.83 7.58
N ILE A 659 41.59 -15.49 7.85
CA ILE A 659 40.27 -14.84 7.99
C ILE A 659 40.29 -13.87 9.17
N ASP A 660 40.73 -14.32 10.34
CA ASP A 660 40.81 -13.53 11.57
C ASP A 660 41.78 -12.35 11.43
N ALA A 661 42.88 -12.55 10.70
CA ALA A 661 43.85 -11.51 10.41
C ALA A 661 43.46 -10.56 9.28
N GLY A 662 42.35 -10.84 8.55
CA GLY A 662 41.91 -10.09 7.37
C GLY A 662 42.86 -10.19 6.17
N ARG A 663 43.71 -11.26 6.12
CA ARG A 663 44.69 -11.51 5.07
C ARG A 663 44.15 -12.53 4.05
N LEU A 664 43.19 -12.10 3.26
CA LEU A 664 42.55 -12.97 2.28
C LEU A 664 43.40 -13.02 1.00
N ILE A 665 44.23 -14.04 0.90
CA ILE A 665 45.07 -14.33 -0.29
C ILE A 665 44.98 -15.83 -0.57
N CYS A 666 44.44 -16.20 -1.72
CA CYS A 666 44.35 -17.59 -2.12
C CYS A 666 45.72 -18.26 -2.14
N ASN A 667 45.90 -19.34 -1.37
CA ASN A 667 47.12 -20.14 -1.24
C ASN A 667 46.91 -21.53 -1.82
N PRO A 668 47.26 -21.79 -3.10
CA PRO A 668 47.09 -23.11 -3.70
C PRO A 668 47.89 -24.23 -3.01
N ALA A 669 48.97 -23.88 -2.28
CA ALA A 669 49.76 -24.86 -1.55
C ALA A 669 49.02 -25.41 -0.31
N ALA A 670 48.07 -24.63 0.25
CA ALA A 670 47.17 -25.07 1.32
C ALA A 670 45.95 -25.87 0.80
N GLY A 671 45.83 -26.07 -0.50
CA GLY A 671 44.68 -26.75 -1.12
C GLY A 671 43.53 -25.80 -1.51
N GLU A 672 43.79 -24.51 -1.49
CA GLU A 672 42.80 -23.49 -1.88
C GLU A 672 42.70 -23.41 -3.40
N VAL A 673 41.45 -23.30 -3.88
CA VAL A 673 41.15 -23.23 -5.31
C VAL A 673 40.25 -22.04 -5.61
N ALA A 674 40.74 -21.18 -6.47
CA ALA A 674 39.91 -20.05 -6.97
C ALA A 674 39.04 -20.53 -8.14
N LYS A 675 37.71 -20.60 -7.91
CA LYS A 675 36.71 -20.99 -8.92
C LYS A 675 35.32 -20.45 -8.58
N GLU A 676 34.35 -20.67 -9.46
CA GLU A 676 32.95 -20.48 -9.11
C GLU A 676 32.48 -21.59 -8.16
N TYR A 677 31.87 -21.22 -7.07
CA TYR A 677 31.31 -22.14 -6.08
C TYR A 677 29.78 -22.01 -6.05
N CYS A 678 29.12 -23.17 -6.11
CA CYS A 678 27.68 -23.25 -5.81
C CYS A 678 27.50 -23.31 -4.30
N THR A 679 26.61 -22.45 -3.74
CA THR A 679 26.33 -22.42 -2.30
C THR A 679 24.92 -22.90 -1.97
N VAL A 680 23.99 -22.82 -2.93
CA VAL A 680 22.64 -23.35 -2.80
C VAL A 680 22.24 -24.07 -4.07
N ALA A 681 21.72 -25.28 -3.92
CA ALA A 681 21.28 -26.13 -5.02
C ALA A 681 19.85 -26.63 -4.79
N ALA A 682 19.11 -26.77 -5.88
CA ALA A 682 17.84 -27.50 -5.90
C ALA A 682 18.06 -28.90 -6.50
N LEU A 683 17.41 -29.89 -5.90
CA LEU A 683 17.33 -31.24 -6.38
C LEU A 683 15.86 -31.58 -6.64
N SER A 684 15.57 -32.25 -7.74
CA SER A 684 14.21 -32.72 -8.03
C SER A 684 14.20 -34.11 -8.61
N ARG A 685 13.22 -34.94 -8.25
CA ARG A 685 12.93 -36.24 -8.85
C ARG A 685 11.46 -36.56 -8.81
N LYS A 686 11.03 -37.52 -9.64
CA LYS A 686 9.68 -38.08 -9.56
C LYS A 686 9.63 -39.26 -8.60
N VAL A 687 8.67 -39.22 -7.65
CA VAL A 687 8.35 -40.33 -6.75
C VAL A 687 6.87 -40.65 -6.90
N GLY A 688 6.54 -41.70 -7.62
CA GLY A 688 5.17 -41.96 -8.05
C GLY A 688 4.64 -40.85 -8.95
N ASP A 689 3.47 -40.30 -8.61
CA ASP A 689 2.86 -39.18 -9.34
C ASP A 689 3.30 -37.78 -8.81
N LYS A 690 4.11 -37.73 -7.76
CA LYS A 690 4.57 -36.47 -7.15
C LYS A 690 5.97 -36.10 -7.63
N GLU A 691 6.22 -34.81 -7.80
CA GLU A 691 7.56 -34.28 -7.95
C GLU A 691 8.10 -33.92 -6.56
N GLN A 692 9.10 -34.65 -6.11
CA GLN A 692 9.87 -34.35 -4.91
C GLN A 692 10.84 -33.22 -5.20
N ARG A 693 10.92 -32.24 -4.32
CA ARG A 693 11.80 -31.08 -4.42
C ARG A 693 12.58 -30.91 -3.14
N ILE A 694 13.89 -30.69 -3.28
CA ILE A 694 14.80 -30.54 -2.14
C ILE A 694 15.68 -29.33 -2.39
N ILE A 695 15.97 -28.57 -1.35
CA ILE A 695 16.96 -27.49 -1.37
C ILE A 695 18.07 -27.83 -0.41
N VAL A 696 19.31 -27.71 -0.89
CA VAL A 696 20.53 -27.89 -0.09
C VAL A 696 21.28 -26.56 -0.07
N SER A 697 21.65 -26.10 1.11
CA SER A 697 22.49 -24.90 1.32
C SER A 697 23.78 -25.26 2.05
N GLY A 698 24.87 -24.62 1.65
CA GLY A 698 26.18 -24.73 2.30
C GLY A 698 26.34 -23.82 3.52
N ASP A 699 25.27 -23.17 3.97
CA ASP A 699 25.24 -22.26 5.12
C ASP A 699 23.86 -22.30 5.78
N ALA A 700 23.82 -22.50 7.09
CA ALA A 700 22.61 -22.48 7.89
C ALA A 700 22.36 -21.11 8.55
N ASP A 701 23.39 -20.30 8.75
CA ASP A 701 23.27 -18.97 9.32
C ASP A 701 22.49 -18.01 8.41
N CYS A 702 22.44 -18.27 7.10
CA CYS A 702 21.73 -17.44 6.12
C CYS A 702 20.23 -17.23 6.44
N LEU A 703 19.58 -18.16 7.14
CA LEU A 703 18.20 -18.01 7.63
C LEU A 703 18.12 -17.64 9.13
N GLY A 704 19.27 -17.45 9.78
CA GLY A 704 19.34 -17.05 11.19
C GLY A 704 18.77 -15.65 11.44
N ASN A 705 18.30 -15.41 12.67
CA ASN A 705 17.69 -14.14 13.09
C ASN A 705 18.59 -12.93 12.82
N GLU A 706 19.91 -13.08 12.95
CA GLU A 706 20.87 -12.02 12.66
C GLU A 706 20.90 -11.70 11.17
N GLU A 707 21.11 -12.70 10.32
CA GLU A 707 21.31 -12.50 8.88
C GLU A 707 20.04 -12.06 8.15
N VAL A 708 18.86 -12.56 8.53
CA VAL A 708 17.60 -12.13 7.92
C VAL A 708 17.27 -10.66 8.16
N THR A 709 17.94 -10.01 9.13
CA THR A 709 17.72 -8.58 9.44
C THR A 709 18.80 -7.67 8.83
N LEU A 710 19.99 -8.18 8.48
CA LEU A 710 21.15 -7.37 8.08
C LEU A 710 21.14 -6.91 6.62
N MET A 711 20.78 -7.75 5.67
CA MET A 711 20.96 -7.50 4.24
C MET A 711 19.65 -7.15 3.50
N ARG A 712 19.04 -5.98 3.82
CA ARG A 712 17.87 -5.45 3.09
C ARG A 712 16.79 -6.49 2.76
N GLY A 713 16.73 -7.58 3.54
CA GLY A 713 15.73 -8.63 3.38
C GLY A 713 16.04 -9.73 2.33
N GLY A 714 17.22 -9.76 1.71
CA GLY A 714 17.57 -10.80 0.71
C GLY A 714 17.44 -12.21 1.28
N ASN A 715 18.02 -12.46 2.44
CA ASN A 715 17.95 -13.75 3.12
C ASN A 715 16.53 -14.11 3.54
N TYR A 716 15.74 -13.13 3.95
CA TYR A 716 14.33 -13.32 4.25
C TYR A 716 13.54 -13.80 3.03
N PHE A 717 13.75 -13.15 1.88
CA PHE A 717 13.09 -13.54 0.62
C PHE A 717 13.54 -14.92 0.14
N PHE A 718 14.79 -15.32 0.41
CA PHE A 718 15.27 -16.67 0.09
C PHE A 718 14.46 -17.75 0.83
N GLY A 719 14.25 -17.61 2.14
CA GLY A 719 13.43 -18.56 2.90
C GLY A 719 12.02 -18.71 2.34
N LEU A 720 11.37 -17.59 2.00
CA LEU A 720 10.07 -17.60 1.36
C LEU A 720 10.08 -18.20 -0.05
N ALA A 721 11.11 -17.89 -0.83
CA ALA A 721 11.28 -18.39 -2.18
C ALA A 721 11.51 -19.91 -2.22
N ALA A 722 12.32 -20.42 -1.28
CA ALA A 722 12.54 -21.84 -1.10
C ALA A 722 11.22 -22.57 -0.82
N LEU A 723 10.43 -22.06 0.11
CA LEU A 723 9.12 -22.62 0.43
C LEU A 723 8.11 -22.46 -0.72
N HIS A 724 8.14 -21.34 -1.45
CA HIS A 724 7.32 -21.18 -2.64
C HIS A 724 7.59 -22.26 -3.67
N TYR A 725 8.86 -22.54 -3.97
CA TYR A 725 9.24 -23.64 -4.85
C TYR A 725 8.81 -25.01 -4.32
N LEU A 726 9.04 -25.28 -3.03
CA LEU A 726 8.73 -26.58 -2.40
C LEU A 726 7.22 -26.82 -2.23
N THR A 727 6.39 -25.79 -2.22
CA THR A 727 4.93 -25.91 -2.14
C THR A 727 4.24 -25.72 -3.49
N ASN A 728 4.90 -26.08 -4.58
CA ASN A 728 4.38 -26.01 -5.96
C ASN A 728 3.90 -24.59 -6.35
N ASN A 729 4.58 -23.56 -5.85
CA ASN A 729 4.29 -22.15 -6.06
C ASN A 729 2.90 -21.72 -5.53
N GLU A 730 2.36 -22.43 -4.53
CA GLU A 730 1.08 -22.08 -3.93
C GLU A 730 1.20 -21.01 -2.84
N MET A 731 2.29 -21.01 -2.07
CA MET A 731 2.55 -20.08 -0.97
C MET A 731 4.03 -19.69 -0.90
N PRO A 732 4.39 -18.44 -0.58
CA PRO A 732 3.51 -17.32 -0.26
C PRO A 732 2.60 -16.91 -1.42
N PHE A 733 1.48 -16.28 -1.09
CA PHE A 733 0.44 -15.95 -2.05
C PHE A 733 0.94 -14.96 -3.13
N ASP A 734 0.80 -15.33 -4.41
CA ASP A 734 1.27 -14.49 -5.52
C ASP A 734 0.25 -13.40 -5.86
N VAL A 735 0.62 -12.17 -5.59
CA VAL A 735 -0.19 -10.96 -5.90
C VAL A 735 0.50 -10.07 -6.93
N ARG A 736 1.44 -10.63 -7.70
CA ARG A 736 2.13 -9.85 -8.73
C ARG A 736 1.15 -9.31 -9.75
N ARG A 737 1.44 -8.11 -10.15
CA ARG A 737 0.77 -7.42 -11.25
C ARG A 737 1.77 -7.25 -12.40
N PRO A 738 1.32 -7.07 -13.63
CA PRO A 738 2.22 -6.76 -14.74
C PRO A 738 3.12 -5.58 -14.38
N GLU A 739 4.36 -5.61 -14.84
CA GLU A 739 5.29 -4.51 -14.61
C GLU A 739 4.74 -3.19 -15.10
N ALA A 740 4.99 -2.13 -14.35
CA ALA A 740 4.62 -0.79 -14.75
C ALA A 740 5.48 -0.37 -15.95
N LYS A 741 4.89 -0.23 -17.11
CA LYS A 741 5.57 0.22 -18.34
C LYS A 741 5.84 1.73 -18.34
N ASP A 742 5.20 2.46 -17.44
CA ASP A 742 5.23 3.91 -17.32
C ASP A 742 6.26 4.44 -16.30
N VAL A 743 7.26 3.63 -15.94
CA VAL A 743 8.33 4.01 -15.01
C VAL A 743 9.48 4.79 -15.65
N ARG A 744 9.59 4.73 -16.98
CA ARG A 744 10.65 5.45 -17.69
C ARG A 744 10.18 6.83 -18.11
N CYS A 745 10.93 7.84 -17.72
CA CYS A 745 10.67 9.23 -18.06
C CYS A 745 11.88 9.83 -18.80
N HIS A 746 11.67 10.29 -20.01
CA HIS A 746 12.71 10.88 -20.83
C HIS A 746 12.71 12.40 -20.66
N LEU A 747 13.30 12.88 -19.57
CA LEU A 747 13.40 14.31 -19.30
C LEU A 747 14.82 14.69 -18.88
N THR A 748 15.45 15.56 -19.67
CA THR A 748 16.76 16.16 -19.36
C THR A 748 16.58 17.49 -18.63
N MET A 749 17.61 17.95 -17.89
CA MET A 749 17.60 19.28 -17.25
C MET A 749 17.41 20.43 -18.24
N LYS A 750 17.91 20.29 -19.47
CA LYS A 750 17.68 21.28 -20.53
C LYS A 750 16.21 21.37 -20.94
N GLN A 751 15.56 20.23 -21.15
CA GLN A 751 14.12 20.16 -21.47
C GLN A 751 13.29 20.69 -20.31
N TYR A 752 13.62 20.30 -19.07
CA TYR A 752 13.00 20.86 -17.86
C TYR A 752 13.08 22.39 -17.85
N GLY A 753 14.24 22.96 -18.16
CA GLY A 753 14.42 24.42 -18.21
C GLY A 753 13.45 25.13 -19.19
N TRP A 754 13.13 24.51 -20.33
CA TRP A 754 12.10 25.01 -21.26
C TRP A 754 10.67 24.85 -20.71
N ILE A 755 10.33 23.69 -20.17
CA ILE A 755 9.01 23.42 -19.56
C ILE A 755 8.75 24.42 -18.43
N ASN A 756 9.71 24.60 -17.55
CA ASN A 756 9.59 25.57 -16.45
C ASN A 756 9.33 26.99 -16.97
N ARG A 757 10.09 27.48 -17.98
CA ARG A 757 9.88 28.83 -18.56
C ARG A 757 8.49 28.95 -19.18
N ILE A 758 8.04 27.96 -19.93
CA ILE A 758 6.73 28.01 -20.61
C ILE A 758 5.60 28.05 -19.58
N PHE A 759 5.59 27.14 -18.61
CA PHE A 759 4.46 26.99 -17.68
C PHE A 759 4.48 27.99 -16.52
N THR A 760 5.65 28.30 -15.94
CA THR A 760 5.71 29.21 -14.77
C THR A 760 5.83 30.67 -15.16
N LYS A 761 6.25 31.01 -16.40
CA LYS A 761 6.42 32.41 -16.84
C LYS A 761 5.54 32.76 -18.03
N PHE A 762 5.69 32.05 -19.16
CA PHE A 762 5.01 32.43 -20.40
C PHE A 762 3.49 32.25 -20.29
N LEU A 763 2.98 31.13 -19.82
CA LEU A 763 1.54 30.85 -19.72
C LEU A 763 0.82 31.84 -18.77
N PRO A 764 1.31 32.14 -17.55
CA PRO A 764 0.73 33.18 -16.70
C PRO A 764 0.78 34.58 -17.34
N LEU A 765 1.89 34.96 -18.00
CA LEU A 765 2.00 36.24 -18.67
C LEU A 765 1.03 36.36 -19.85
N LEU A 766 0.84 35.31 -20.61
CA LEU A 766 -0.13 35.28 -21.71
C LEU A 766 -1.56 35.47 -21.19
N LEU A 767 -1.94 34.78 -20.09
CA LEU A 767 -3.25 34.97 -19.45
C LEU A 767 -3.42 36.39 -18.90
N LEU A 768 -2.39 36.95 -18.29
CA LEU A 768 -2.39 38.33 -17.82
C LEU A 768 -2.56 39.33 -18.99
N GLY A 769 -1.88 39.10 -20.12
CA GLY A 769 -2.04 39.89 -21.34
C GLY A 769 -3.49 39.85 -21.87
N PHE A 770 -4.12 38.67 -21.90
CA PHE A 770 -5.53 38.55 -22.26
C PHE A 770 -6.45 39.29 -21.29
N ALA A 771 -6.21 39.14 -19.97
CA ALA A 771 -6.98 39.83 -18.94
C ALA A 771 -6.91 41.36 -19.11
N VAL A 772 -5.72 41.91 -19.28
CA VAL A 772 -5.48 43.35 -19.50
C VAL A 772 -6.15 43.82 -20.80
N THR A 773 -6.03 43.07 -21.89
CA THR A 773 -6.67 43.42 -23.17
C THR A 773 -8.20 43.52 -23.06
N ILE A 774 -8.81 42.55 -22.38
CA ILE A 774 -10.28 42.55 -22.13
C ILE A 774 -10.65 43.73 -21.23
N TRP A 775 -9.86 43.99 -20.18
CA TRP A 775 -10.10 45.11 -19.27
C TRP A 775 -10.00 46.47 -19.96
N LEU A 776 -8.97 46.67 -20.83
CA LEU A 776 -8.78 47.90 -21.63
C LEU A 776 -9.95 48.12 -22.60
N ARG A 777 -10.37 47.09 -23.35
CA ARG A 777 -11.52 47.14 -24.24
C ARG A 777 -12.83 47.53 -23.52
N ARG A 778 -13.01 47.10 -22.25
CA ARG A 778 -14.16 47.48 -21.44
C ARG A 778 -14.11 48.93 -20.98
N ARG A 779 -12.91 49.51 -20.79
CA ARG A 779 -12.77 50.89 -20.35
C ARG A 779 -12.95 51.90 -21.51
N SER A 780 -12.84 51.42 -22.74
CA SER A 780 -13.02 52.23 -23.96
C SER A 780 -14.46 52.21 -24.51
N HIS A 781 -15.34 51.37 -23.93
CA HIS A 781 -16.77 51.36 -24.16
C HIS A 781 -17.52 51.65 -22.86
#